data_42649ce8dd072e14ab9d6368908ff356
#
_entry.id   42649ce8dd072e14ab9d6368908ff356
#
_cell.length_a   1.000
_cell.length_b   1.000
_cell.length_c   1.000
_cell.angle_alpha   90.00
_cell.angle_beta   90.00
_cell.angle_gamma   90.00
#
_symmetry.space_group_name_H-M   'P 1'
#
loop_
_entity.id
_entity.type
_entity.pdbx_description
1 polymer ?
#
loop_
_entity_poly.entity_id
_entity_poly.type
_entity_poly.pdbx_seq_one_letter_code
_entity_poly.pdbx_strand_id
1 'polypeptide(L)'
;VSTDDLSELRQFTKSSKLYQQVKSLERIQEISSASTFLNDHKLEAESIIALSIEGKNKVVVTLIAPASGQLYIGDSLQSTHKIIDYDNHKIKAITTGKFTFYATTHDGFYLASSSQMVIESLVRRELKDYIFDKSFETIYSRTSSTSPSIYVHASQENWLEQYLLNNNPEKKDNYADWFQLELINTDEYALELDGLLTYRDSTKQSQRFYNNLNAVANKIQFIAPITARYIKSTSYGNPEQLIENLKINDVKISGTLKEIITNSSELSEIGAAGDRAVVFTLLPYESFFMDLESAASAKTTYRDYTIFKLKKAVNGEQLKPMITGQDLPYISLVNDYLLLGPTAASLENIIANYESQAVYAKQGWWDGVMKNMSDASSLLYISSTVYIKDKAAAGSTADHALIKKIESTTYPAIISQYAHENEYAHYHLIIPKATKSETQLVTSQLGAYKSPEAIIAGPFLFPNHNTSRHDVAFQDASGDLVLLADDGTKLWSKKIDGTIMGDIRAIDGLKNNKFQLVFTTEKALYYLDRDGNAMAGFPVKFKDAVTQPVSTFDYDNKRDYRLVVTQGKNLLIYNVAGNKVRGFNYATGATITTQPLHIKVDGDDYIAFAKADNTIAILNRTGGVRTKVKEQVIVDGDLYFYKNNLSAKTTDGTLVSISLGSGAVTKNGGVPSDALYAASGTMEITTTNNKVTLNGQNVSIPFGTFENLKVTQLNDVPYAHFIEAGEKKAYIVAKNARVVESMPVYGTGKTAIAVSKFRYLVTLDGNDVIIYRW
;
A
#
# COMPACT_ATOMS: atom_id res chain seq x y z
N VAL A 1 15.66 28.41 15.83
CA VAL A 1 15.45 27.56 17.02
C VAL A 1 15.84 28.38 18.25
N SER A 2 14.96 28.48 19.26
CA SER A 2 15.28 29.01 20.57
C SER A 2 15.58 27.84 21.52
N THR A 3 16.67 27.89 22.24
CA THR A 3 17.08 26.85 23.21
C THR A 3 18.12 27.38 24.18
N ASP A 4 18.15 26.86 25.37
CA ASP A 4 19.22 27.07 26.37
C ASP A 4 20.19 25.87 26.47
N ASP A 5 19.85 24.75 25.80
CA ASP A 5 20.68 23.55 25.75
C ASP A 5 20.73 22.91 24.34
N LEU A 6 21.95 22.77 23.83
CA LEU A 6 22.20 22.08 22.54
C LEU A 6 22.17 20.54 22.66
N SER A 7 22.16 20.01 23.90
CA SER A 7 22.27 18.55 24.09
C SER A 7 21.04 17.81 23.62
N GLU A 8 19.84 18.35 23.74
CA GLU A 8 18.60 17.75 23.30
C GLU A 8 18.57 17.60 21.77
N LEU A 9 18.92 18.66 21.04
CA LEU A 9 19.01 18.61 19.57
C LEU A 9 20.07 17.60 19.10
N ARG A 10 21.20 17.50 19.80
CA ARG A 10 22.25 16.52 19.52
C ARG A 10 21.79 15.09 19.83
N GLN A 11 21.03 14.89 20.89
CA GLN A 11 20.48 13.58 21.27
C GLN A 11 19.51 13.09 20.21
N PHE A 12 18.58 13.93 19.75
CA PHE A 12 17.64 13.59 18.68
C PHE A 12 18.37 13.11 17.42
N THR A 13 19.38 13.85 16.94
CA THR A 13 20.12 13.47 15.73
C THR A 13 20.92 12.17 15.90
N LYS A 14 21.31 11.80 17.12
CA LYS A 14 22.01 10.53 17.40
C LYS A 14 21.06 9.35 17.53
N SER A 15 19.95 9.52 18.22
CA SER A 15 19.02 8.43 18.58
C SER A 15 17.98 8.13 17.50
N SER A 16 17.56 9.12 16.70
CA SER A 16 16.50 8.95 15.71
C SER A 16 16.91 8.06 14.56
N LYS A 17 16.29 6.87 14.46
CA LYS A 17 16.48 5.95 13.32
C LYS A 17 15.98 6.54 12.00
N LEU A 18 14.91 7.33 12.03
CA LEU A 18 14.42 8.04 10.87
C LEU A 18 15.43 9.06 10.35
N TYR A 19 15.98 9.87 11.27
CA TYR A 19 17.04 10.82 10.91
C TYR A 19 18.23 10.12 10.24
N GLN A 20 18.66 8.95 10.75
CA GLN A 20 19.76 8.19 10.16
C GLN A 20 19.46 7.73 8.72
N GLN A 21 18.19 7.49 8.36
CA GLN A 21 17.80 7.16 6.98
C GLN A 21 17.79 8.37 6.04
N VAL A 22 17.46 9.56 6.57
CA VAL A 22 17.29 10.77 5.75
C VAL A 22 18.43 11.77 5.86
N LYS A 23 19.41 11.58 6.75
CA LYS A 23 20.54 12.51 6.97
C LYS A 23 21.41 12.79 5.73
N SER A 24 21.30 11.95 4.69
CA SER A 24 21.99 12.12 3.41
C SER A 24 21.19 12.97 2.40
N LEU A 25 19.99 13.44 2.74
CA LEU A 25 19.28 14.41 1.92
C LEU A 25 20.13 15.68 1.79
N GLU A 26 20.20 16.23 0.58
CA GLU A 26 21.10 17.36 0.24
C GLU A 26 20.92 18.51 1.23
N ARG A 27 19.67 18.91 1.48
CA ARG A 27 19.36 20.01 2.40
C ARG A 27 19.74 19.71 3.86
N ILE A 28 19.58 18.48 4.32
CA ILE A 28 19.97 18.06 5.68
C ILE A 28 21.52 18.08 5.81
N GLN A 29 22.24 17.67 4.77
CA GLN A 29 23.70 17.73 4.76
C GLN A 29 24.22 19.16 4.76
N GLU A 30 23.58 20.07 4.02
CA GLU A 30 23.92 21.50 4.03
C GLU A 30 23.74 22.10 5.44
N ILE A 31 22.58 21.87 6.08
CA ILE A 31 22.31 22.32 7.44
C ILE A 31 23.33 21.72 8.42
N SER A 32 23.56 20.41 8.36
CA SER A 32 24.52 19.72 9.22
C SER A 32 25.95 20.28 9.06
N SER A 33 26.38 20.56 7.82
CA SER A 33 27.67 21.14 7.54
C SER A 33 27.79 22.58 8.08
N ALA A 34 26.77 23.41 7.81
CA ALA A 34 26.75 24.80 8.26
C ALA A 34 26.66 24.93 9.79
N SER A 35 26.09 23.95 10.49
CA SER A 35 25.94 23.94 11.94
C SER A 35 27.12 23.30 12.70
N THR A 36 28.16 22.83 12.00
CA THR A 36 29.29 22.10 12.62
C THR A 36 29.95 22.90 13.75
N PHE A 37 30.05 24.22 13.63
CA PHE A 37 30.65 25.09 14.66
C PHE A 37 29.88 25.07 16.00
N LEU A 38 28.60 24.76 16.00
CA LEU A 38 27.80 24.65 17.21
C LEU A 38 28.30 23.54 18.17
N ASN A 39 29.08 22.57 17.65
CA ASN A 39 29.70 21.55 18.50
C ASN A 39 30.71 22.10 19.46
N ASP A 40 31.33 23.23 19.12
CA ASP A 40 32.35 23.91 19.91
C ASP A 40 31.75 25.03 20.77
N HIS A 41 30.43 25.03 20.97
CA HIS A 41 29.71 26.02 21.76
C HIS A 41 28.95 25.35 22.93
N LYS A 42 28.89 26.04 24.04
CA LYS A 42 28.08 25.74 25.23
C LYS A 42 27.14 26.92 25.49
N LEU A 43 25.86 26.68 25.59
CA LEU A 43 24.90 27.71 25.97
C LEU A 43 24.76 27.76 27.51
N GLU A 44 24.58 28.96 28.03
CA GLU A 44 24.36 29.23 29.46
C GLU A 44 23.05 29.99 29.73
N ALA A 45 22.37 30.38 28.66
CA ALA A 45 21.08 31.05 28.68
C ALA A 45 20.36 30.83 27.35
N GLU A 46 19.07 31.15 27.32
CA GLU A 46 18.27 31.09 26.11
C GLU A 46 18.96 31.81 24.96
N SER A 47 19.14 31.10 23.87
CA SER A 47 19.89 31.52 22.68
C SER A 47 19.14 31.15 21.40
N ILE A 48 19.37 31.87 20.34
CA ILE A 48 18.72 31.65 19.05
C ILE A 48 19.71 31.05 18.06
N ILE A 49 19.35 29.93 17.45
CA ILE A 49 20.00 29.37 16.27
C ILE A 49 19.13 29.71 15.07
N ALA A 50 19.62 30.62 14.22
CA ALA A 50 18.93 31.04 13.01
C ALA A 50 19.48 30.28 11.79
N LEU A 51 18.56 29.78 10.96
CA LEU A 51 18.84 29.26 9.63
C LEU A 51 18.39 30.31 8.61
N SER A 52 19.26 30.66 7.67
CA SER A 52 18.96 31.62 6.60
C SER A 52 19.58 31.17 5.28
N ILE A 53 19.14 31.78 4.18
CA ILE A 53 19.67 31.51 2.85
C ILE A 53 20.51 32.70 2.37
N GLU A 54 21.76 32.43 2.04
CA GLU A 54 22.67 33.40 1.41
C GLU A 54 22.71 33.18 -0.11
N GLY A 55 22.52 34.26 -0.88
CA GLY A 55 22.48 34.16 -2.33
C GLY A 55 21.33 33.36 -2.87
N LYS A 56 21.60 32.40 -3.76
CA LYS A 56 20.53 31.60 -4.38
C LYS A 56 20.06 30.43 -3.51
N ASN A 57 20.97 29.71 -2.84
CA ASN A 57 20.62 28.48 -2.14
C ASN A 57 21.52 28.11 -0.97
N LYS A 58 22.55 28.87 -0.63
CA LYS A 58 23.51 28.50 0.43
C LYS A 58 22.87 28.61 1.80
N VAL A 59 22.80 27.51 2.54
CA VAL A 59 22.33 27.49 3.93
C VAL A 59 23.38 28.15 4.84
N VAL A 60 22.92 29.06 5.67
CA VAL A 60 23.72 29.72 6.72
C VAL A 60 23.09 29.45 8.07
N VAL A 61 23.93 29.06 9.02
CA VAL A 61 23.56 28.89 10.43
C VAL A 61 24.21 29.99 11.25
N THR A 62 23.42 30.65 12.10
CA THR A 62 23.86 31.73 12.95
C THR A 62 23.41 31.48 14.38
N LEU A 63 24.32 31.57 15.35
CA LEU A 63 24.06 31.54 16.78
C LEU A 63 24.02 32.99 17.30
N ILE A 64 22.99 33.32 18.05
CA ILE A 64 22.81 34.58 18.77
C ILE A 64 22.55 34.22 20.22
N ALA A 65 23.48 34.59 21.13
CA ALA A 65 23.42 34.27 22.53
C ALA A 65 23.75 35.50 23.38
N PRO A 66 23.23 35.63 24.61
CA PRO A 66 23.70 36.67 25.53
C PRO A 66 25.23 36.59 25.72
N ALA A 67 25.92 37.70 25.73
CA ALA A 67 27.39 37.77 25.82
C ALA A 67 27.87 37.55 27.29
N SER A 68 27.34 36.51 27.95
CA SER A 68 27.70 36.11 29.30
C SER A 68 28.46 34.79 29.30
N GLY A 69 29.52 34.67 30.07
CA GLY A 69 30.30 33.44 30.21
C GLY A 69 31.21 33.10 29.01
N GLN A 70 31.71 31.86 29.00
CA GLN A 70 32.58 31.34 27.93
C GLN A 70 31.74 30.45 26.99
N LEU A 71 31.14 31.04 25.97
CA LEU A 71 30.28 30.34 25.02
C LEU A 71 31.06 29.44 24.06
N TYR A 72 32.24 29.87 23.57
CA TYR A 72 33.12 29.08 22.74
C TYR A 72 34.08 28.23 23.56
N ILE A 73 34.00 26.92 23.44
CA ILE A 73 34.77 25.91 24.17
C ILE A 73 35.72 25.09 23.28
N GLY A 74 35.86 25.48 22.00
CA GLY A 74 36.74 24.81 21.04
C GLY A 74 38.22 24.88 21.40
N ASP A 75 39.00 23.85 21.05
CA ASP A 75 40.42 23.76 21.30
C ASP A 75 41.22 24.80 20.48
N SER A 76 41.82 25.77 21.17
CA SER A 76 42.63 26.82 20.54
C SER A 76 43.87 26.28 19.81
N LEU A 77 44.34 25.09 20.19
CA LEU A 77 45.50 24.44 19.52
C LEU A 77 45.16 23.82 18.17
N GLN A 78 43.87 23.50 17.95
CA GLN A 78 43.39 22.92 16.70
C GLN A 78 42.67 23.92 15.78
N SER A 79 42.62 25.21 16.17
CA SER A 79 41.92 26.24 15.41
C SER A 79 42.89 27.37 15.04
N THR A 80 42.69 27.96 13.85
CA THR A 80 43.38 29.19 13.43
C THR A 80 42.43 30.37 13.53
N HIS A 81 42.92 31.49 14.01
CA HIS A 81 42.14 32.70 14.25
C HIS A 81 42.65 33.84 13.38
N LYS A 82 41.74 34.51 12.63
CA LYS A 82 42.03 35.73 11.89
C LYS A 82 41.05 36.82 12.30
N ILE A 83 41.55 38.04 12.55
CA ILE A 83 40.70 39.19 12.86
C ILE A 83 40.40 39.94 11.57
N ILE A 84 39.14 40.29 11.38
CA ILE A 84 38.62 41.11 10.28
C ILE A 84 38.04 42.37 10.92
N ASP A 85 38.56 43.53 10.52
CA ASP A 85 38.01 44.81 10.98
C ASP A 85 36.90 45.24 10.00
N TYR A 86 35.69 45.45 10.54
CA TYR A 86 34.53 45.83 9.77
C TYR A 86 33.63 46.78 10.58
N ASP A 87 33.42 47.98 10.04
CA ASP A 87 32.52 48.99 10.61
C ASP A 87 32.72 49.20 12.12
N ASN A 88 34.00 49.48 12.53
CA ASN A 88 34.47 49.61 13.91
C ASN A 88 34.28 48.35 14.83
N HIS A 89 33.92 47.20 14.27
CA HIS A 89 33.82 45.93 14.96
C HIS A 89 34.95 44.98 14.56
N LYS A 90 35.39 44.16 15.53
CA LYS A 90 36.36 43.07 15.29
C LYS A 90 35.63 41.73 15.15
N ILE A 91 35.60 41.22 13.94
CA ILE A 91 35.04 39.89 13.64
C ILE A 91 36.18 38.88 13.66
N LYS A 92 36.05 37.83 14.47
CA LYS A 92 37.00 36.72 14.52
C LYS A 92 36.56 35.64 13.50
N ALA A 93 37.38 35.41 12.47
CA ALA A 93 37.21 34.21 11.64
C ALA A 93 37.99 33.07 12.29
N ILE A 94 37.29 32.04 12.69
CA ILE A 94 37.77 30.85 13.40
C ILE A 94 37.68 29.66 12.47
N THR A 95 38.81 29.05 12.14
CA THR A 95 38.86 27.87 11.26
C THR A 95 39.24 26.64 12.05
N THR A 96 38.36 25.63 12.05
CA THR A 96 38.58 24.32 12.66
C THR A 96 38.53 23.26 11.55
N GLY A 97 39.66 22.67 11.23
CA GLY A 97 39.77 21.73 10.10
C GLY A 97 39.46 22.39 8.74
N LYS A 98 38.40 21.97 8.07
CA LYS A 98 37.97 22.54 6.76
C LYS A 98 36.85 23.58 6.90
N PHE A 99 36.41 23.85 8.10
CA PHE A 99 35.26 24.70 8.35
C PHE A 99 35.67 26.02 9.01
N THR A 100 35.13 27.13 8.49
CA THR A 100 35.36 28.48 9.02
C THR A 100 34.01 29.06 9.47
N PHE A 101 33.94 29.59 10.68
CA PHE A 101 32.85 30.43 11.14
C PHE A 101 33.36 31.78 11.61
N TYR A 102 32.47 32.74 11.71
CA TYR A 102 32.76 34.14 12.05
C TYR A 102 32.03 34.49 13.33
N ALA A 103 32.72 35.12 14.28
CA ALA A 103 32.15 35.48 15.56
C ALA A 103 32.54 36.89 15.99
N THR A 104 31.61 37.56 16.70
CA THR A 104 31.82 38.86 17.30
C THR A 104 30.91 39.07 18.51
N THR A 105 31.12 40.13 19.27
CA THR A 105 30.19 40.60 20.31
C THR A 105 29.64 41.95 19.89
N HIS A 106 28.34 42.13 19.91
CA HIS A 106 27.64 43.36 19.57
C HIS A 106 26.39 43.54 20.43
N ASP A 107 26.18 44.73 20.95
CA ASP A 107 25.00 45.10 21.79
C ASP A 107 24.64 44.12 22.90
N GLY A 108 25.63 43.56 23.57
CA GLY A 108 25.43 42.59 24.66
C GLY A 108 25.18 41.16 24.22
N PHE A 109 25.22 40.88 22.92
CA PHE A 109 25.08 39.55 22.34
C PHE A 109 26.38 39.03 21.73
N TYR A 110 26.64 37.76 21.92
CA TYR A 110 27.59 36.97 21.16
C TYR A 110 26.95 36.49 19.87
N LEU A 111 27.56 36.80 18.76
CA LEU A 111 27.11 36.43 17.41
C LEU A 111 28.14 35.48 16.78
N ALA A 112 27.71 34.30 16.31
CA ALA A 112 28.56 33.39 15.56
C ALA A 112 27.82 32.85 14.33
N SER A 113 28.43 32.86 13.15
CA SER A 113 27.80 32.46 11.90
C SER A 113 28.71 31.70 10.95
N SER A 114 28.15 30.78 10.20
CA SER A 114 28.85 30.15 9.05
C SER A 114 29.05 31.10 7.87
N SER A 115 28.58 32.35 7.96
CA SER A 115 28.72 33.38 6.93
C SER A 115 29.25 34.67 7.50
N GLN A 116 30.33 35.20 6.89
CA GLN A 116 30.87 36.50 7.20
C GLN A 116 29.88 37.63 6.89
N MET A 117 29.22 37.57 5.74
CA MET A 117 28.24 38.57 5.28
C MET A 117 27.06 38.72 6.28
N VAL A 118 26.61 37.60 6.87
CA VAL A 118 25.53 37.63 7.86
C VAL A 118 25.99 38.34 9.15
N ILE A 119 27.21 38.08 9.65
CA ILE A 119 27.75 38.80 10.81
C ILE A 119 27.91 40.30 10.50
N GLU A 120 28.47 40.66 9.34
CA GLU A 120 28.58 42.05 8.89
C GLU A 120 27.22 42.74 8.79
N SER A 121 26.22 42.05 8.35
CA SER A 121 24.84 42.57 8.29
C SER A 121 24.26 42.79 9.70
N LEU A 122 24.49 41.88 10.63
CA LEU A 122 24.01 42.00 11.99
C LEU A 122 24.60 43.17 12.75
N VAL A 123 25.94 43.41 12.63
CA VAL A 123 26.61 44.53 13.33
C VAL A 123 26.26 45.90 12.75
N ARG A 124 25.76 45.98 11.52
CA ARG A 124 25.27 47.23 10.90
C ARG A 124 23.86 47.62 11.27
N ARG A 125 23.05 46.67 11.83
CA ARG A 125 21.65 46.94 12.12
C ARG A 125 21.49 47.66 13.45
N GLU A 126 20.74 48.77 13.43
CA GLU A 126 20.25 49.43 14.64
C GLU A 126 18.92 48.82 15.01
N LEU A 127 18.78 48.28 16.23
CA LEU A 127 17.58 47.59 16.72
C LEU A 127 16.34 48.50 16.76
N LYS A 128 16.51 49.81 16.89
CA LYS A 128 15.39 50.79 16.96
C LYS A 128 14.58 50.94 15.66
N ASP A 129 15.07 50.44 14.52
CA ASP A 129 14.38 50.58 13.23
C ASP A 129 13.64 49.30 12.82
N TYR A 130 13.55 48.30 13.68
CA TYR A 130 12.91 47.03 13.36
C TYR A 130 11.48 46.98 13.87
N ILE A 131 10.52 46.83 12.99
CA ILE A 131 9.12 46.54 13.32
C ILE A 131 8.97 45.02 13.32
N PHE A 132 8.63 44.47 14.51
CA PHE A 132 8.38 43.04 14.63
C PHE A 132 7.13 42.65 13.80
N ASP A 133 7.23 41.50 13.16
CA ASP A 133 6.08 40.90 12.51
C ASP A 133 5.03 40.48 13.56
N LYS A 134 3.85 41.08 13.52
CA LYS A 134 2.76 40.79 14.46
C LYS A 134 2.43 39.32 14.55
N SER A 135 2.53 38.58 13.42
CA SER A 135 2.31 37.14 13.39
C SER A 135 3.38 36.39 14.18
N PHE A 136 4.63 36.84 14.12
CA PHE A 136 5.72 36.28 14.94
C PHE A 136 5.53 36.61 16.42
N GLU A 137 5.20 37.85 16.77
CA GLU A 137 4.93 38.25 18.17
C GLU A 137 3.79 37.40 18.77
N THR A 138 2.75 37.12 18.01
CA THR A 138 1.62 36.29 18.43
C THR A 138 2.07 34.88 18.80
N ILE A 139 2.91 34.25 18.00
CA ILE A 139 3.46 32.93 18.28
C ILE A 139 4.42 32.99 19.49
N TYR A 140 5.38 33.90 19.46
CA TYR A 140 6.43 33.99 20.46
C TYR A 140 5.86 34.25 21.88
N SER A 141 4.83 35.08 22.00
CA SER A 141 4.17 35.38 23.28
C SER A 141 3.34 34.22 23.85
N ARG A 142 3.01 33.21 23.06
CA ARG A 142 2.18 32.06 23.46
C ARG A 142 2.97 30.80 23.72
N THR A 143 4.28 30.80 23.44
CA THR A 143 5.14 29.63 23.64
C THR A 143 5.77 29.63 25.03
N SER A 144 5.90 28.45 25.61
CA SER A 144 6.62 28.24 26.85
C SER A 144 8.14 28.08 26.59
N SER A 145 8.98 28.63 27.45
CA SER A 145 10.45 28.64 27.29
C SER A 145 11.16 27.36 27.73
N THR A 146 10.46 26.27 27.97
CA THR A 146 11.01 25.08 28.65
C THR A 146 11.56 23.98 27.70
N SER A 147 11.37 24.12 26.40
CA SER A 147 11.86 23.16 25.40
C SER A 147 12.44 23.89 24.19
N PRO A 148 13.31 23.24 23.40
CA PRO A 148 13.78 23.84 22.15
C PRO A 148 12.60 24.15 21.22
N SER A 149 12.35 25.44 20.99
CA SER A 149 11.29 25.92 20.11
C SER A 149 11.85 26.24 18.72
N ILE A 150 11.25 25.63 17.69
CA ILE A 150 11.63 25.83 16.29
C ILE A 150 10.64 26.79 15.64
N TYR A 151 11.10 27.96 15.22
CA TYR A 151 10.28 28.94 14.50
C TYR A 151 10.60 28.86 13.02
N VAL A 152 9.58 28.69 12.17
CA VAL A 152 9.70 28.59 10.71
C VAL A 152 8.87 29.68 10.05
N HIS A 153 9.50 30.52 9.25
CA HIS A 153 8.79 31.51 8.42
C HIS A 153 8.26 30.81 7.17
N ALA A 154 6.97 30.53 7.13
CA ALA A 154 6.35 29.65 6.13
C ALA A 154 6.37 30.19 4.70
N SER A 155 6.43 31.53 4.51
CA SER A 155 6.44 32.13 3.17
C SER A 155 7.72 31.88 2.39
N GLN A 156 8.79 31.46 3.08
CA GLN A 156 10.11 31.28 2.47
C GLN A 156 10.53 29.82 2.28
N GLU A 157 10.01 28.89 3.07
CA GLU A 157 10.41 27.48 3.05
C GLU A 157 9.21 26.52 3.14
N ASN A 158 8.40 26.44 2.10
CA ASN A 158 7.22 25.54 2.03
C ASN A 158 7.54 24.07 1.73
N TRP A 159 8.76 23.60 1.97
CA TRP A 159 9.17 22.26 1.50
C TRP A 159 8.45 21.11 2.18
N LEU A 160 8.18 21.16 3.49
CA LEU A 160 7.51 20.09 4.19
C LEU A 160 6.02 20.01 3.81
N GLU A 161 5.37 21.15 3.68
CA GLU A 161 3.96 21.24 3.29
C GLU A 161 3.72 21.00 1.82
N GLN A 162 4.60 21.43 0.93
CA GLN A 162 4.50 21.12 -0.49
C GLN A 162 4.53 19.62 -0.74
N TYR A 163 5.30 18.85 0.03
CA TYR A 163 5.29 17.40 -0.05
C TYR A 163 4.06 16.76 0.62
N LEU A 164 3.52 17.35 1.68
CA LEU A 164 2.44 16.77 2.47
C LEU A 164 1.05 17.20 1.98
N LEU A 165 0.86 18.47 1.65
CA LEU A 165 -0.46 19.06 1.42
C LEU A 165 -0.74 19.44 -0.04
N ASN A 166 0.27 19.63 -0.88
CA ASN A 166 0.07 20.16 -2.23
C ASN A 166 0.26 19.11 -3.32
N ASN A 167 -0.81 18.82 -4.05
CA ASN A 167 -0.78 17.98 -5.24
C ASN A 167 -0.14 18.68 -6.47
N ASN A 168 0.21 19.97 -6.36
CA ASN A 168 0.80 20.72 -7.46
C ASN A 168 2.00 21.56 -6.97
N PRO A 169 3.26 21.10 -7.19
CA PRO A 169 4.46 21.81 -6.76
C PRO A 169 4.67 23.17 -7.47
N GLU A 170 3.93 23.47 -8.54
CA GLU A 170 4.07 24.72 -9.29
C GLU A 170 3.24 25.89 -8.71
N LYS A 171 2.25 25.62 -7.84
CA LYS A 171 1.51 26.66 -7.12
C LYS A 171 2.10 26.84 -5.72
N LYS A 172 2.80 27.94 -5.51
CA LYS A 172 3.13 28.42 -4.16
C LYS A 172 1.85 28.82 -3.46
N ASP A 173 1.26 27.90 -2.69
CA ASP A 173 0.20 28.24 -1.77
C ASP A 173 0.84 28.90 -0.54
N ASN A 174 0.43 30.11 -0.23
CA ASN A 174 0.86 30.79 0.98
C ASN A 174 0.00 30.24 2.14
N TYR A 175 0.47 29.14 2.73
CA TYR A 175 -0.31 28.35 3.69
C TYR A 175 -0.44 29.02 5.05
N ALA A 176 0.67 29.54 5.59
CA ALA A 176 0.78 30.18 6.89
C ALA A 176 1.83 31.28 6.87
N ASP A 177 1.90 32.12 7.91
CA ASP A 177 2.99 33.08 8.09
C ASP A 177 4.16 32.45 8.83
N TRP A 178 3.90 31.93 10.01
CA TRP A 178 4.90 31.35 10.89
C TRP A 178 4.39 30.03 11.49
N PHE A 179 5.31 29.10 11.71
CA PHE A 179 5.17 27.95 12.58
C PHE A 179 6.09 28.11 13.79
N GLN A 180 5.60 27.74 14.94
CA GLN A 180 6.39 27.39 16.10
C GLN A 180 6.17 25.91 16.36
N LEU A 181 7.24 25.17 16.53
CA LEU A 181 7.23 23.72 16.70
C LEU A 181 8.12 23.34 17.89
N GLU A 182 7.64 22.47 18.72
CA GLU A 182 8.40 21.81 19.78
C GLU A 182 8.64 20.36 19.38
N LEU A 183 9.88 19.93 19.55
CA LEU A 183 10.26 18.54 19.30
C LEU A 183 9.98 17.72 20.55
N ILE A 184 8.96 16.85 20.48
CA ILE A 184 8.66 15.92 21.55
C ILE A 184 9.55 14.70 21.40
N ASN A 185 10.47 14.51 22.33
CA ASN A 185 11.41 13.39 22.28
C ASN A 185 10.81 12.17 22.96
N THR A 186 10.19 11.29 22.17
CA THR A 186 9.64 10.01 22.63
C THR A 186 10.26 8.83 21.89
N ASP A 187 10.36 7.67 22.57
CA ASP A 187 10.75 6.42 21.89
C ASP A 187 9.57 5.77 21.12
N GLU A 188 8.35 6.27 21.33
CA GLU A 188 7.12 5.71 20.78
C GLU A 188 6.93 6.05 19.30
N TYR A 189 7.34 7.26 18.88
CA TYR A 189 7.24 7.71 17.50
C TYR A 189 8.60 7.89 16.85
N ALA A 190 8.59 7.97 15.52
CA ALA A 190 9.79 8.31 14.77
C ALA A 190 10.06 9.82 14.78
N LEU A 191 8.99 10.61 14.84
CA LEU A 191 8.98 12.07 14.99
C LEU A 191 7.63 12.48 15.58
N GLU A 192 7.66 13.37 16.56
CA GLU A 192 6.50 14.08 17.09
C GLU A 192 6.84 15.55 17.21
N LEU A 193 6.00 16.40 16.62
CA LEU A 193 6.10 17.86 16.69
C LEU A 193 4.76 18.40 17.16
N ASP A 194 4.79 19.24 18.17
CA ASP A 194 3.63 20.01 18.62
C ASP A 194 3.90 21.50 18.53
N GLY A 195 2.87 22.32 18.33
CA GLY A 195 3.08 23.74 18.26
C GLY A 195 1.93 24.55 17.73
N LEU A 196 2.26 25.72 17.20
CA LEU A 196 1.32 26.71 16.70
C LEU A 196 1.69 27.17 15.31
N LEU A 197 0.70 27.60 14.54
CA LEU A 197 0.91 28.37 13.32
C LEU A 197 0.07 29.63 13.31
N THR A 198 0.53 30.68 12.62
CA THR A 198 -0.21 31.91 12.41
C THR A 198 -0.52 32.10 10.92
N TYR A 199 -1.62 32.77 10.66
CA TYR A 199 -2.05 33.16 9.31
C TYR A 199 -2.79 34.50 9.36
N ARG A 200 -2.89 35.19 8.21
CA ARG A 200 -3.51 36.50 8.12
C ARG A 200 -4.82 36.45 7.36
N ASP A 201 -5.84 37.10 7.90
CA ASP A 201 -7.13 37.23 7.24
C ASP A 201 -7.09 38.04 5.92
N SER A 202 -6.14 38.96 5.83
CA SER A 202 -5.99 39.84 4.67
C SER A 202 -5.36 39.21 3.45
N THR A 203 -4.80 37.97 3.60
CA THR A 203 -4.11 37.24 2.54
C THR A 203 -4.98 36.07 2.04
N LYS A 204 -4.73 35.60 0.81
CA LYS A 204 -5.39 34.40 0.26
C LYS A 204 -4.76 33.11 0.80
N GLN A 205 -4.51 33.04 2.09
CA GLN A 205 -3.97 31.84 2.73
C GLN A 205 -5.03 30.77 2.88
N SER A 206 -4.68 29.52 2.61
CA SER A 206 -5.64 28.41 2.66
C SER A 206 -6.14 28.12 4.08
N GLN A 207 -5.41 28.50 5.13
CA GLN A 207 -5.81 28.30 6.53
C GLN A 207 -7.09 29.05 6.90
N ARG A 208 -7.35 30.22 6.30
CA ARG A 208 -8.57 31.02 6.57
C ARG A 208 -9.88 30.26 6.28
N PHE A 209 -9.84 29.26 5.40
CA PHE A 209 -11.03 28.45 5.11
C PHE A 209 -11.48 27.59 6.28
N TYR A 210 -10.61 27.38 7.27
CA TYR A 210 -10.88 26.57 8.46
C TYR A 210 -11.25 27.41 9.69
N ASN A 211 -11.28 28.74 9.55
CA ASN A 211 -11.60 29.65 10.65
C ASN A 211 -12.99 29.38 11.23
N ASN A 212 -13.10 29.38 12.55
CA ASN A 212 -14.35 29.32 13.30
C ASN A 212 -15.25 28.13 12.97
N LEU A 213 -14.69 27.01 12.49
CA LEU A 213 -15.45 25.82 12.14
C LEU A 213 -15.95 25.03 13.35
N ASN A 214 -15.49 25.36 14.59
CA ASN A 214 -15.78 24.59 15.79
C ASN A 214 -15.51 23.10 15.57
N ALA A 215 -14.24 22.73 15.57
CA ALA A 215 -13.82 21.37 15.29
C ALA A 215 -14.57 20.33 16.14
N VAL A 216 -14.97 19.24 15.53
CA VAL A 216 -15.60 18.09 16.18
C VAL A 216 -14.76 16.84 15.94
N ALA A 217 -15.06 15.76 16.66
CA ALA A 217 -14.32 14.50 16.54
C ALA A 217 -14.30 14.00 15.09
N ASN A 218 -13.10 13.75 14.56
CA ASN A 218 -12.93 13.16 13.25
C ASN A 218 -13.38 11.70 13.26
N LYS A 219 -14.06 11.26 12.21
CA LYS A 219 -14.56 9.89 12.05
C LYS A 219 -14.09 9.21 10.76
N ILE A 220 -13.38 9.95 9.91
CA ILE A 220 -12.92 9.44 8.60
C ILE A 220 -12.04 8.19 8.72
N GLN A 221 -11.26 8.03 9.79
CA GLN A 221 -10.41 6.87 10.02
C GLN A 221 -11.17 5.54 10.15
N PHE A 222 -12.47 5.59 10.46
CA PHE A 222 -13.33 4.40 10.60
C PHE A 222 -13.88 3.90 9.26
N ILE A 223 -13.76 4.68 8.17
CA ILE A 223 -14.21 4.27 6.84
C ILE A 223 -13.09 4.35 5.78
N ALA A 224 -12.07 5.17 6.00
CA ALA A 224 -10.99 5.32 5.04
C ALA A 224 -10.14 4.04 4.93
N PRO A 225 -9.99 3.48 3.71
CA PRO A 225 -9.20 2.28 3.48
C PRO A 225 -7.73 2.44 3.92
N ILE A 226 -7.14 1.38 4.50
CA ILE A 226 -5.70 1.34 4.81
C ILE A 226 -4.81 1.48 3.58
N THR A 227 -5.37 1.27 2.40
CA THR A 227 -4.71 1.43 1.09
C THR A 227 -4.78 2.87 0.57
N ALA A 228 -5.49 3.76 1.27
CA ALA A 228 -5.55 5.17 0.88
C ALA A 228 -4.15 5.77 0.80
N ARG A 229 -3.90 6.53 -0.25
CA ARG A 229 -2.65 7.24 -0.47
C ARG A 229 -2.55 8.46 0.44
N TYR A 230 -3.65 9.21 0.54
CA TYR A 230 -3.80 10.29 1.48
C TYR A 230 -5.26 10.43 1.90
N ILE A 231 -5.46 11.06 3.04
CA ILE A 231 -6.76 11.47 3.56
C ILE A 231 -6.61 12.94 3.95
N LYS A 232 -7.54 13.77 3.49
CA LYS A 232 -7.69 15.15 3.92
C LYS A 232 -9.08 15.32 4.47
N SER A 233 -9.22 15.58 5.76
CA SER A 233 -10.52 15.67 6.44
C SER A 233 -10.67 17.02 7.13
N THR A 234 -11.83 17.64 6.95
CA THR A 234 -12.24 18.88 7.58
C THR A 234 -13.46 18.62 8.45
N SER A 235 -13.35 18.80 9.76
CA SER A 235 -14.48 18.70 10.67
C SER A 235 -15.06 20.07 11.02
N TYR A 236 -16.36 20.13 11.28
CA TYR A 236 -17.07 21.35 11.59
C TYR A 236 -18.33 21.10 12.42
N GLY A 237 -18.45 21.81 13.55
CA GLY A 237 -19.66 21.84 14.36
C GLY A 237 -20.61 22.98 13.97
N ASN A 238 -20.19 23.82 13.01
CA ASN A 238 -20.96 24.96 12.49
C ASN A 238 -20.99 24.91 10.95
N PRO A 239 -21.96 24.21 10.33
CA PRO A 239 -22.06 24.10 8.88
C PRO A 239 -22.24 25.43 8.15
N GLU A 240 -22.95 26.38 8.75
CA GLU A 240 -23.16 27.73 8.17
C GLU A 240 -21.83 28.45 8.02
N GLN A 241 -20.94 28.33 9.01
CA GLN A 241 -19.60 28.92 8.95
C GLN A 241 -18.76 28.30 7.83
N LEU A 242 -18.84 26.99 7.63
CA LEU A 242 -18.16 26.34 6.50
C LEU A 242 -18.65 26.90 5.15
N ILE A 243 -19.97 27.07 5.01
CA ILE A 243 -20.58 27.64 3.80
C ILE A 243 -20.09 29.08 3.59
N GLU A 244 -20.02 29.90 4.64
CA GLU A 244 -19.48 31.26 4.56
C GLU A 244 -17.99 31.25 4.16
N ASN A 245 -17.19 30.40 4.78
CA ASN A 245 -15.75 30.27 4.44
C ASN A 245 -15.54 29.89 2.96
N LEU A 246 -16.38 29.01 2.42
CA LEU A 246 -16.29 28.60 1.01
C LEU A 246 -16.68 29.72 0.02
N LYS A 247 -17.53 30.71 0.43
CA LYS A 247 -17.87 31.86 -0.41
C LYS A 247 -16.71 32.81 -0.70
N ILE A 248 -15.62 32.70 0.06
CA ILE A 248 -14.39 33.49 -0.16
C ILE A 248 -13.84 33.32 -1.59
N ASN A 249 -14.15 32.18 -2.23
CA ASN A 249 -13.74 31.89 -3.61
C ASN A 249 -14.76 32.39 -4.65
N ASP A 250 -15.74 33.23 -4.28
CA ASP A 250 -16.85 33.70 -5.14
C ASP A 250 -17.70 32.54 -5.72
N VAL A 251 -17.67 31.36 -5.10
CA VAL A 251 -18.37 30.16 -5.56
C VAL A 251 -19.71 30.04 -4.82
N LYS A 252 -20.81 30.03 -5.55
CA LYS A 252 -22.14 29.79 -4.98
C LYS A 252 -22.36 28.30 -4.74
N ILE A 253 -22.53 27.89 -3.48
CA ILE A 253 -22.85 26.51 -3.11
C ILE A 253 -24.23 26.13 -3.66
N SER A 254 -24.33 24.99 -4.35
CA SER A 254 -25.59 24.45 -4.89
C SER A 254 -26.57 24.07 -3.76
N GLY A 255 -27.89 24.02 -4.06
CA GLY A 255 -28.90 23.60 -3.09
C GLY A 255 -28.62 22.24 -2.48
N THR A 256 -28.37 21.23 -3.32
CA THR A 256 -28.03 19.87 -2.91
C THR A 256 -26.77 19.81 -2.04
N LEU A 257 -25.70 20.49 -2.46
CA LEU A 257 -24.45 20.49 -1.71
C LEU A 257 -24.61 21.24 -0.37
N LYS A 258 -25.40 22.32 -0.35
CA LYS A 258 -25.74 23.03 0.90
C LYS A 258 -26.45 22.09 1.88
N GLU A 259 -27.43 21.31 1.39
CA GLU A 259 -28.16 20.35 2.20
C GLU A 259 -27.24 19.26 2.78
N ILE A 260 -26.33 18.71 1.97
CA ILE A 260 -25.34 17.74 2.42
C ILE A 260 -24.46 18.33 3.54
N ILE A 261 -23.90 19.54 3.33
CA ILE A 261 -23.04 20.19 4.32
C ILE A 261 -23.80 20.45 5.62
N THR A 262 -25.04 20.95 5.55
CA THR A 262 -25.84 21.28 6.73
C THR A 262 -26.18 20.05 7.59
N ASN A 263 -26.26 18.87 6.96
CA ASN A 263 -26.57 17.61 7.64
C ASN A 263 -25.33 16.74 7.91
N SER A 264 -24.14 17.30 7.84
CA SER A 264 -22.90 16.60 8.11
C SER A 264 -22.00 17.38 9.08
N SER A 265 -21.04 16.69 9.66
CA SER A 265 -20.08 17.24 10.63
C SER A 265 -18.62 17.13 10.16
N GLU A 266 -18.38 16.42 9.06
CA GLU A 266 -17.06 16.20 8.53
C GLU A 266 -17.13 16.02 7.01
N LEU A 267 -16.21 16.65 6.30
CA LEU A 267 -15.98 16.54 4.85
C LEU A 267 -14.56 16.03 4.62
N SER A 268 -14.42 14.92 3.93
CA SER A 268 -13.12 14.31 3.70
C SER A 268 -12.90 13.95 2.23
N GLU A 269 -11.66 14.05 1.78
CA GLU A 269 -11.19 13.48 0.51
C GLU A 269 -10.26 12.31 0.79
N ILE A 270 -10.52 11.17 0.16
CA ILE A 270 -9.68 9.98 0.19
C ILE A 270 -9.04 9.82 -1.19
N GLY A 271 -7.72 9.92 -1.25
CA GLY A 271 -6.97 9.66 -2.48
C GLY A 271 -6.55 8.20 -2.58
N ALA A 272 -6.85 7.57 -3.72
CA ALA A 272 -6.42 6.23 -4.08
C ALA A 272 -5.49 6.23 -5.30
N ALA A 273 -5.04 5.07 -5.78
CA ALA A 273 -4.25 4.96 -6.99
C ALA A 273 -5.08 5.35 -8.23
N GLY A 274 -4.84 6.56 -8.74
CA GLY A 274 -5.52 7.06 -9.96
C GLY A 274 -6.94 7.55 -9.75
N ASP A 275 -7.49 7.50 -8.52
CA ASP A 275 -8.87 7.87 -8.22
C ASP A 275 -8.99 8.61 -6.88
N ARG A 276 -10.14 9.23 -6.63
CA ARG A 276 -10.46 9.95 -5.40
C ARG A 276 -11.93 9.78 -5.06
N ALA A 277 -12.24 9.78 -3.77
CA ALA A 277 -13.61 9.82 -3.29
C ALA A 277 -13.77 10.91 -2.23
N VAL A 278 -14.97 11.42 -2.11
CA VAL A 278 -15.35 12.40 -1.09
C VAL A 278 -16.32 11.73 -0.13
N VAL A 279 -16.09 11.91 1.15
CA VAL A 279 -16.89 11.33 2.22
C VAL A 279 -17.42 12.46 3.10
N PHE A 280 -18.72 12.49 3.32
CA PHE A 280 -19.34 13.29 4.36
C PHE A 280 -19.75 12.37 5.51
N THR A 281 -19.32 12.71 6.73
CA THR A 281 -19.84 12.08 7.95
C THR A 281 -21.12 12.77 8.34
N LEU A 282 -22.23 12.05 8.29
CA LEU A 282 -23.56 12.61 8.56
C LEU A 282 -23.77 12.83 10.05
N LEU A 283 -24.58 13.83 10.39
CA LEU A 283 -25.16 13.99 11.71
C LEU A 283 -26.18 12.88 11.95
N PRO A 284 -26.52 12.53 13.22
CA PRO A 284 -27.46 11.45 13.47
C PRO A 284 -28.77 11.58 12.69
N TYR A 285 -29.09 10.52 12.03
CA TYR A 285 -30.14 10.04 11.14
C TYR A 285 -31.39 10.91 10.89
N GLU A 286 -31.91 11.67 11.83
CA GLU A 286 -33.25 12.28 11.70
C GLU A 286 -33.32 13.49 10.75
N SER A 287 -32.21 13.97 10.24
CA SER A 287 -32.12 15.23 9.51
C SER A 287 -31.76 15.12 8.02
N PHE A 288 -31.29 13.95 7.53
CA PHE A 288 -30.88 13.82 6.13
C PHE A 288 -31.89 13.01 5.30
N PHE A 289 -32.72 13.71 4.53
CA PHE A 289 -33.70 13.11 3.60
C PHE A 289 -33.42 13.57 2.15
N MET A 290 -32.34 13.11 1.58
CA MET A 290 -32.15 13.26 0.15
C MET A 290 -32.84 12.11 -0.59
N ASP A 291 -33.79 12.41 -1.45
CA ASP A 291 -34.43 11.41 -2.34
C ASP A 291 -33.45 11.02 -3.46
N LEU A 292 -32.53 10.10 -3.13
CA LEU A 292 -31.53 9.58 -4.06
C LEU A 292 -32.17 8.86 -5.25
N GLU A 293 -33.32 8.21 -5.05
CA GLU A 293 -34.03 7.50 -6.12
C GLU A 293 -34.51 8.48 -7.19
N SER A 294 -35.11 9.59 -6.82
CA SER A 294 -35.57 10.60 -7.78
C SER A 294 -34.41 11.39 -8.42
N ALA A 295 -33.30 11.56 -7.71
CA ALA A 295 -32.13 12.27 -8.22
C ALA A 295 -31.27 11.41 -9.16
N ALA A 296 -31.43 10.10 -9.17
CA ALA A 296 -30.61 9.17 -9.93
C ALA A 296 -31.07 9.01 -11.39
N SER A 297 -30.11 8.82 -12.29
CA SER A 297 -30.29 8.37 -13.67
C SER A 297 -30.11 6.85 -13.81
N ALA A 298 -29.35 6.23 -12.91
CA ALA A 298 -29.13 4.80 -12.83
C ALA A 298 -28.74 4.40 -11.41
N LYS A 299 -28.91 3.13 -11.07
CA LYS A 299 -28.43 2.54 -9.81
C LYS A 299 -27.83 1.17 -10.04
N THR A 300 -26.85 0.82 -9.22
CA THR A 300 -26.25 -0.51 -9.12
C THR A 300 -26.17 -0.91 -7.65
N THR A 301 -26.29 -2.19 -7.37
CA THR A 301 -26.07 -2.72 -6.02
C THR A 301 -24.66 -3.30 -5.95
N TYR A 302 -23.89 -2.89 -4.97
CA TYR A 302 -22.59 -3.47 -4.66
C TYR A 302 -22.63 -3.97 -3.21
N ARG A 303 -22.51 -5.28 -3.02
CA ARG A 303 -22.77 -5.95 -1.75
C ARG A 303 -24.16 -5.56 -1.24
N ASP A 304 -24.27 -5.04 -0.03
CA ASP A 304 -25.56 -4.62 0.56
C ASP A 304 -25.88 -3.13 0.36
N TYR A 305 -25.05 -2.40 -0.43
CA TYR A 305 -25.18 -0.97 -0.63
C TYR A 305 -25.60 -0.60 -2.05
N THR A 306 -26.47 0.38 -2.18
CA THR A 306 -26.87 0.91 -3.49
C THR A 306 -25.98 2.09 -3.86
N ILE A 307 -25.41 2.03 -5.05
CA ILE A 307 -24.65 3.13 -5.66
C ILE A 307 -25.51 3.74 -6.75
N PHE A 308 -25.84 5.02 -6.60
CA PHE A 308 -26.63 5.81 -7.53
C PHE A 308 -25.73 6.61 -8.45
N LYS A 309 -26.08 6.66 -9.74
CA LYS A 309 -25.54 7.65 -10.68
C LYS A 309 -26.50 8.81 -10.77
N LEU A 310 -26.07 9.97 -10.33
CA LEU A 310 -26.92 11.18 -10.32
C LEU A 310 -27.22 11.68 -11.75
N LYS A 311 -28.40 12.24 -11.96
CA LYS A 311 -28.78 12.98 -13.19
C LYS A 311 -27.90 14.21 -13.38
N LYS A 312 -27.53 14.86 -12.29
CA LYS A 312 -26.61 16.01 -12.25
C LYS A 312 -25.53 15.72 -11.21
N ALA A 313 -24.29 15.67 -11.64
CA ALA A 313 -23.15 15.46 -10.74
C ALA A 313 -23.07 16.57 -9.67
N VAL A 314 -22.60 16.21 -8.49
CA VAL A 314 -22.20 17.20 -7.49
C VAL A 314 -20.88 17.82 -7.96
N ASN A 315 -20.85 19.15 -8.04
CA ASN A 315 -19.67 19.90 -8.48
C ASN A 315 -18.70 20.09 -7.31
N GLY A 316 -17.65 19.29 -7.28
CA GLY A 316 -16.61 19.35 -6.24
C GLY A 316 -15.74 20.61 -6.29
N GLU A 317 -15.75 21.38 -7.40
CA GLU A 317 -15.07 22.69 -7.46
C GLU A 317 -15.58 23.66 -6.38
N GLN A 318 -16.84 23.50 -5.99
CA GLN A 318 -17.47 24.33 -4.95
C GLN A 318 -16.91 24.07 -3.55
N LEU A 319 -16.17 22.97 -3.36
CA LEU A 319 -15.61 22.58 -2.06
C LEU A 319 -14.09 22.89 -1.94
N LYS A 320 -13.48 23.50 -2.97
CA LYS A 320 -12.09 23.94 -2.88
C LYS A 320 -11.91 25.02 -1.81
N PRO A 321 -10.81 25.02 -1.05
CA PRO A 321 -9.65 24.13 -1.12
C PRO A 321 -9.75 22.87 -0.25
N MET A 322 -10.91 22.58 0.35
CA MET A 322 -11.08 21.44 1.28
C MET A 322 -10.83 20.11 0.58
N ILE A 323 -11.27 20.02 -0.68
CA ILE A 323 -11.00 18.87 -1.55
C ILE A 323 -10.39 19.34 -2.88
N THR A 324 -9.86 18.41 -3.64
CA THR A 324 -9.50 18.63 -5.05
C THR A 324 -10.79 18.67 -5.88
N GLY A 325 -11.01 19.77 -6.62
CA GLY A 325 -12.23 19.92 -7.42
C GLY A 325 -12.34 18.90 -8.55
N GLN A 326 -13.49 18.25 -8.63
CA GLN A 326 -13.89 17.35 -9.73
C GLN A 326 -15.41 17.14 -9.67
N ASP A 327 -16.01 16.69 -10.77
CA ASP A 327 -17.39 16.25 -10.78
C ASP A 327 -17.56 14.90 -10.07
N LEU A 328 -18.60 14.78 -9.25
CA LEU A 328 -18.90 13.61 -8.43
C LEU A 328 -20.29 13.08 -8.83
N PRO A 329 -20.38 12.30 -9.92
CA PRO A 329 -21.65 11.78 -10.42
C PRO A 329 -22.19 10.57 -9.68
N TYR A 330 -21.38 9.88 -8.85
CA TYR A 330 -21.82 8.70 -8.10
C TYR A 330 -21.94 9.01 -6.62
N ILE A 331 -22.97 8.44 -5.99
CA ILE A 331 -23.28 8.63 -4.57
C ILE A 331 -23.78 7.33 -3.95
N SER A 332 -23.40 7.07 -2.70
CA SER A 332 -23.87 5.92 -1.89
C SER A 332 -23.93 6.29 -0.43
N LEU A 333 -24.94 5.79 0.26
CA LEU A 333 -25.05 5.90 1.71
C LEU A 333 -24.53 4.61 2.36
N VAL A 334 -23.55 4.74 3.25
CA VAL A 334 -22.92 3.63 3.98
C VAL A 334 -22.98 3.96 5.47
N ASN A 335 -23.98 3.45 6.15
CA ASN A 335 -24.26 3.80 7.55
C ASN A 335 -24.30 5.34 7.74
N ASP A 336 -23.46 5.90 8.60
CA ASP A 336 -23.38 7.34 8.87
C ASP A 336 -22.53 8.11 7.84
N TYR A 337 -22.14 7.49 6.72
CA TYR A 337 -21.28 8.09 5.72
C TYR A 337 -21.96 8.22 4.37
N LEU A 338 -21.93 9.43 3.82
CA LEU A 338 -22.34 9.70 2.45
C LEU A 338 -21.10 9.74 1.57
N LEU A 339 -20.98 8.77 0.68
CA LEU A 339 -19.86 8.63 -0.25
C LEU A 339 -20.21 9.30 -1.58
N LEU A 340 -19.30 10.08 -2.14
CA LEU A 340 -19.37 10.62 -3.49
C LEU A 340 -18.09 10.30 -4.27
N GLY A 341 -18.22 10.03 -5.56
CA GLY A 341 -17.05 9.71 -6.37
C GLY A 341 -17.22 9.97 -7.87
N PRO A 342 -16.12 10.03 -8.61
CA PRO A 342 -16.13 10.18 -10.05
C PRO A 342 -16.56 8.89 -10.76
N THR A 343 -16.40 7.74 -10.13
CA THR A 343 -16.74 6.42 -10.66
C THR A 343 -17.47 5.58 -9.60
N ALA A 344 -18.22 4.57 -10.02
CA ALA A 344 -18.77 3.59 -9.10
C ALA A 344 -17.64 2.82 -8.37
N ALA A 345 -16.58 2.48 -9.09
CA ALA A 345 -15.44 1.72 -8.57
C ALA A 345 -14.73 2.42 -7.39
N SER A 346 -14.66 3.77 -7.39
CA SER A 346 -14.12 4.51 -6.26
C SER A 346 -14.90 4.30 -4.96
N LEU A 347 -16.24 4.21 -5.06
CA LEU A 347 -17.12 3.93 -3.93
C LEU A 347 -17.07 2.46 -3.53
N GLU A 348 -17.06 1.54 -4.49
CA GLU A 348 -16.96 0.09 -4.27
C GLU A 348 -15.70 -0.26 -3.48
N ASN A 349 -14.57 0.40 -3.78
CA ASN A 349 -13.32 0.21 -3.04
C ASN A 349 -13.44 0.61 -1.56
N ILE A 350 -14.08 1.75 -1.26
CA ILE A 350 -14.31 2.19 0.12
C ILE A 350 -15.24 1.22 0.85
N ILE A 351 -16.37 0.87 0.23
CA ILE A 351 -17.35 -0.08 0.78
C ILE A 351 -16.69 -1.41 1.11
N ALA A 352 -15.89 -1.95 0.18
CA ALA A 352 -15.21 -3.22 0.34
C ALA A 352 -14.24 -3.24 1.52
N ASN A 353 -13.45 -2.18 1.68
CA ASN A 353 -12.50 -2.06 2.79
C ASN A 353 -13.21 -1.78 4.12
N TYR A 354 -14.29 -1.02 4.10
CA TYR A 354 -15.14 -0.79 5.28
C TYR A 354 -15.73 -2.10 5.80
N GLU A 355 -16.37 -2.90 4.93
CA GLU A 355 -16.94 -4.21 5.25
C GLU A 355 -15.91 -5.21 5.78
N SER A 356 -14.72 -5.22 5.21
CA SER A 356 -13.63 -6.08 5.67
C SER A 356 -12.87 -5.52 6.88
N GLN A 357 -13.30 -4.38 7.45
CA GLN A 357 -12.64 -3.67 8.54
C GLN A 357 -11.19 -3.26 8.21
N ALA A 358 -10.85 -3.15 6.93
CA ALA A 358 -9.54 -2.74 6.44
C ALA A 358 -9.42 -1.21 6.42
N VAL A 359 -9.66 -0.57 7.54
CA VAL A 359 -9.70 0.88 7.72
C VAL A 359 -8.60 1.36 8.65
N TYR A 360 -8.25 2.66 8.56
CA TYR A 360 -7.15 3.23 9.35
C TYR A 360 -7.29 3.00 10.85
N ALA A 361 -8.50 3.15 11.41
CA ALA A 361 -8.78 2.92 12.83
C ALA A 361 -8.53 1.48 13.32
N LYS A 362 -8.34 0.52 12.42
CA LYS A 362 -8.03 -0.88 12.75
C LYS A 362 -6.55 -1.23 12.55
N GLN A 363 -5.71 -0.25 12.20
CA GLN A 363 -4.26 -0.47 12.16
C GLN A 363 -3.70 -0.58 13.57
N GLY A 364 -2.86 -1.59 13.84
CA GLY A 364 -2.31 -1.82 15.18
C GLY A 364 -1.53 -0.65 15.78
N TRP A 365 -0.96 0.22 14.92
CA TRP A 365 -0.25 1.43 15.35
C TRP A 365 -1.17 2.63 15.59
N TRP A 366 -2.45 2.58 15.15
CA TRP A 366 -3.38 3.72 15.21
C TRP A 366 -3.74 4.11 16.65
N ASP A 367 -4.01 3.13 17.50
CA ASP A 367 -4.36 3.39 18.91
C ASP A 367 -3.23 4.14 19.66
N GLY A 368 -1.97 3.85 19.29
CA GLY A 368 -0.82 4.59 19.79
C GLY A 368 -0.87 6.07 19.39
N VAL A 369 -1.13 6.34 18.13
CA VAL A 369 -1.26 7.70 17.59
C VAL A 369 -2.37 8.48 18.30
N MET A 370 -3.54 7.88 18.49
CA MET A 370 -4.70 8.55 19.11
C MET A 370 -4.52 8.90 20.59
N LYS A 371 -3.54 8.30 21.27
CA LYS A 371 -3.25 8.68 22.67
C LYS A 371 -2.70 10.11 22.82
N ASN A 372 -1.97 10.58 21.79
CA ASN A 372 -1.30 11.88 21.81
C ASN A 372 -1.96 12.90 20.89
N MET A 373 -2.83 12.46 19.98
CA MET A 373 -3.60 13.36 19.11
C MET A 373 -4.92 13.77 19.77
N SER A 374 -5.41 14.95 19.41
CA SER A 374 -6.78 15.37 19.78
C SER A 374 -7.81 14.57 18.98
N ASP A 375 -8.92 14.20 19.61
CA ASP A 375 -10.05 13.57 18.91
C ASP A 375 -10.65 14.50 17.87
N ALA A 376 -10.60 15.81 18.10
CA ALA A 376 -11.19 16.85 17.26
C ALA A 376 -10.12 17.70 16.57
N SER A 377 -10.25 17.92 15.28
CA SER A 377 -9.41 18.84 14.52
C SER A 377 -10.17 19.46 13.36
N SER A 378 -9.96 20.75 13.11
CA SER A 378 -10.54 21.43 11.94
C SER A 378 -9.99 20.86 10.63
N LEU A 379 -8.74 20.40 10.64
CA LEU A 379 -8.11 19.73 9.50
C LEU A 379 -7.24 18.57 10.01
N LEU A 380 -7.52 17.38 9.53
CA LEU A 380 -6.70 16.18 9.68
C LEU A 380 -6.15 15.79 8.31
N TYR A 381 -4.83 15.63 8.22
CA TYR A 381 -4.17 15.16 7.01
C TYR A 381 -3.32 13.94 7.30
N ILE A 382 -3.59 12.86 6.57
CA ILE A 382 -2.82 11.61 6.65
C ILE A 382 -2.22 11.35 5.27
N SER A 383 -0.90 11.22 5.21
CA SER A 383 -0.18 10.89 3.98
C SER A 383 0.55 9.56 4.15
N SER A 384 0.18 8.53 3.39
CA SER A 384 0.88 7.25 3.46
C SER A 384 2.31 7.37 2.93
N THR A 385 3.26 6.69 3.56
CA THR A 385 4.65 6.67 3.09
C THR A 385 4.77 6.06 1.69
N VAL A 386 3.86 5.15 1.32
CA VAL A 386 3.78 4.62 -0.04
C VAL A 386 3.51 5.74 -1.05
N TYR A 387 2.57 6.63 -0.75
CA TYR A 387 2.25 7.77 -1.61
C TYR A 387 3.42 8.76 -1.74
N ILE A 388 4.10 9.06 -0.63
CA ILE A 388 5.29 9.92 -0.62
C ILE A 388 6.40 9.31 -1.51
N LYS A 389 6.60 8.01 -1.41
CA LYS A 389 7.57 7.28 -2.26
C LYS A 389 7.18 7.28 -3.73
N ASP A 390 5.90 7.13 -4.04
CA ASP A 390 5.39 7.18 -5.42
C ASP A 390 5.58 8.58 -6.02
N LYS A 391 5.31 9.64 -5.25
CA LYS A 391 5.64 11.02 -5.68
C LYS A 391 7.14 11.21 -5.92
N ALA A 392 7.98 10.71 -5.00
CA ALA A 392 9.43 10.75 -5.18
C ALA A 392 9.89 9.90 -6.38
N ALA A 393 9.12 8.90 -6.80
CA ALA A 393 9.45 8.08 -7.97
C ALA A 393 9.40 8.86 -9.29
N ALA A 394 8.61 9.92 -9.37
CA ALA A 394 8.56 10.81 -10.54
C ALA A 394 9.78 11.73 -10.66
N GLY A 395 10.57 11.89 -9.59
CA GLY A 395 11.76 12.72 -9.57
C GLY A 395 13.06 11.92 -9.80
N SER A 396 14.12 12.61 -10.24
CA SER A 396 15.40 12.01 -10.60
C SER A 396 16.58 12.43 -9.71
N THR A 397 16.35 13.25 -8.67
CA THR A 397 17.43 13.74 -7.79
C THR A 397 17.91 12.65 -6.80
N ALA A 398 19.09 12.87 -6.19
CA ALA A 398 19.61 11.99 -5.14
C ALA A 398 18.65 11.89 -3.94
N ASP A 399 17.97 12.97 -3.58
CA ASP A 399 16.97 13.03 -2.52
C ASP A 399 15.76 12.14 -2.82
N HIS A 400 15.24 12.15 -4.06
CA HIS A 400 14.19 11.24 -4.48
C HIS A 400 14.62 9.77 -4.33
N ALA A 401 15.87 9.44 -4.64
CA ALA A 401 16.40 8.08 -4.47
C ALA A 401 16.48 7.66 -3.00
N LEU A 402 16.74 8.59 -2.08
CA LEU A 402 16.76 8.33 -0.63
C LEU A 402 15.34 8.15 -0.08
N ILE A 403 14.39 9.01 -0.46
CA ILE A 403 12.99 8.92 -0.04
C ILE A 403 12.39 7.57 -0.45
N LYS A 404 12.72 7.05 -1.63
CA LYS A 404 12.31 5.71 -2.08
C LYS A 404 12.76 4.59 -1.14
N LYS A 405 13.84 4.77 -0.38
CA LYS A 405 14.39 3.76 0.54
C LYS A 405 13.75 3.77 1.93
N ILE A 406 12.94 4.79 2.27
CA ILE A 406 12.25 4.83 3.57
C ILE A 406 11.38 3.59 3.72
N GLU A 407 11.47 2.93 4.87
CA GLU A 407 10.70 1.70 5.15
C GLU A 407 9.24 2.02 5.49
N SER A 408 8.33 1.86 4.52
CA SER A 408 6.90 2.12 4.70
C SER A 408 6.20 1.16 5.68
N THR A 409 6.80 0.03 6.00
CA THR A 409 6.30 -0.90 7.02
C THR A 409 6.68 -0.45 8.44
N THR A 410 7.78 0.26 8.59
CA THR A 410 8.22 0.82 9.88
C THR A 410 7.62 2.21 10.10
N TYR A 411 7.51 3.01 9.05
CA TYR A 411 6.96 4.36 9.06
C TYR A 411 5.77 4.43 8.09
N PRO A 412 4.56 3.99 8.52
CA PRO A 412 3.44 3.78 7.59
C PRO A 412 2.84 5.06 7.04
N ALA A 413 2.87 6.16 7.80
CA ALA A 413 2.25 7.42 7.41
C ALA A 413 2.92 8.62 8.08
N ILE A 414 2.61 9.82 7.57
CA ILE A 414 2.78 11.11 8.25
C ILE A 414 1.38 11.64 8.53
N ILE A 415 1.12 12.02 9.77
CA ILE A 415 -0.18 12.49 10.21
C ILE A 415 -0.02 13.91 10.74
N SER A 416 -0.80 14.85 10.24
CA SER A 416 -0.84 16.24 10.69
C SER A 416 -2.24 16.62 11.09
N GLN A 417 -2.36 17.29 12.20
CA GLN A 417 -3.61 17.75 12.78
C GLN A 417 -3.54 19.26 13.04
N TYR A 418 -4.63 19.95 12.74
CA TYR A 418 -4.77 21.39 12.94
C TYR A 418 -6.09 21.68 13.66
N ALA A 419 -6.01 22.43 14.76
CA ALA A 419 -7.18 22.97 15.44
C ALA A 419 -7.15 24.49 15.31
N HIS A 420 -8.02 25.02 14.44
CA HIS A 420 -8.05 26.45 14.09
C HIS A 420 -8.80 27.25 15.14
N GLU A 421 -8.16 28.34 15.54
CA GLU A 421 -8.69 29.45 16.29
C GLU A 421 -8.76 30.69 15.38
N ASN A 422 -9.02 31.87 15.98
CA ASN A 422 -8.91 33.14 15.24
C ASN A 422 -7.43 33.48 15.03
N GLU A 423 -6.92 33.72 13.86
CA GLU A 423 -5.56 34.15 13.53
C GLU A 423 -4.43 33.13 13.79
N TYR A 424 -4.67 32.00 14.47
CA TYR A 424 -3.69 30.92 14.66
C TYR A 424 -4.35 29.54 14.68
N ALA A 425 -3.56 28.50 14.54
CA ALA A 425 -4.01 27.13 14.77
C ALA A 425 -2.99 26.36 15.60
N HIS A 426 -3.46 25.48 16.45
CA HIS A 426 -2.65 24.42 17.02
C HIS A 426 -2.28 23.44 15.92
N TYR A 427 -1.02 23.03 15.91
CA TYR A 427 -0.46 22.10 14.94
C TYR A 427 0.18 20.92 15.64
N HIS A 428 -0.18 19.73 15.25
CA HIS A 428 0.43 18.51 15.73
C HIS A 428 0.82 17.61 14.55
N LEU A 429 2.04 17.10 14.55
CA LEU A 429 2.54 16.17 13.54
C LEU A 429 3.13 14.94 14.19
N ILE A 430 2.70 13.77 13.75
CA ILE A 430 3.23 12.48 14.18
C ILE A 430 3.67 11.65 12.96
N ILE A 431 4.87 11.06 13.04
CA ILE A 431 5.29 9.95 12.20
C ILE A 431 5.28 8.70 13.07
N PRO A 432 4.25 7.84 12.96
CA PRO A 432 4.15 6.63 13.76
C PRO A 432 5.25 5.64 13.43
N LYS A 433 5.62 4.81 14.41
CA LYS A 433 6.57 3.74 14.30
C LYS A 433 5.82 2.42 14.49
N ALA A 434 5.67 1.68 13.42
CA ALA A 434 4.95 0.41 13.43
C ALA A 434 5.88 -0.79 13.49
N THR A 435 5.46 -1.83 14.17
CA THR A 435 6.11 -3.15 14.13
C THR A 435 5.60 -3.95 12.93
N LYS A 436 6.37 -4.95 12.49
CA LYS A 436 5.94 -5.83 11.38
C LYS A 436 4.61 -6.55 11.67
N SER A 437 4.33 -6.89 12.93
CA SER A 437 3.07 -7.52 13.32
C SER A 437 1.88 -6.56 13.23
N GLU A 438 2.08 -5.28 13.51
CA GLU A 438 1.01 -4.27 13.45
C GLU A 438 0.62 -3.86 12.02
N THR A 439 1.52 -4.03 11.06
CA THR A 439 1.26 -3.68 9.65
C THR A 439 0.75 -4.85 8.80
N GLN A 440 0.75 -6.09 9.33
CA GLN A 440 0.48 -7.30 8.55
C GLN A 440 -0.93 -7.88 8.70
N LEU A 441 -1.76 -7.41 9.62
CA LEU A 441 -2.90 -8.16 10.13
C LEU A 441 -4.25 -7.86 9.47
N VAL A 442 -4.35 -6.97 8.48
CA VAL A 442 -5.65 -6.65 7.89
C VAL A 442 -5.67 -6.99 6.41
N THR A 443 -6.57 -7.94 6.04
CA THR A 443 -6.85 -8.20 4.63
C THR A 443 -7.55 -7.00 4.01
N SER A 444 -6.98 -6.46 2.94
CA SER A 444 -7.51 -5.27 2.26
C SER A 444 -7.72 -5.52 0.78
N GLN A 445 -8.80 -4.99 0.22
CA GLN A 445 -9.00 -4.96 -1.22
C GLN A 445 -8.00 -3.97 -1.84
N LEU A 446 -7.13 -4.47 -2.72
CA LEU A 446 -6.18 -3.65 -3.48
C LEU A 446 -6.83 -2.99 -4.69
N GLY A 447 -7.71 -3.74 -5.36
CA GLY A 447 -8.39 -3.30 -6.55
C GLY A 447 -9.49 -4.26 -6.97
N ALA A 448 -10.28 -3.82 -7.94
CA ALA A 448 -11.25 -4.64 -8.63
C ALA A 448 -11.28 -4.26 -10.12
N TYR A 449 -11.69 -5.21 -10.96
CA TYR A 449 -11.88 -4.96 -12.37
C TYR A 449 -13.19 -5.61 -12.83
N LYS A 450 -14.08 -4.81 -13.39
CA LYS A 450 -15.33 -5.28 -13.99
C LYS A 450 -15.10 -5.65 -15.44
N SER A 451 -15.17 -6.95 -15.73
CA SER A 451 -15.10 -7.41 -17.11
C SER A 451 -16.40 -7.09 -17.85
N PRO A 452 -16.33 -6.53 -19.06
CA PRO A 452 -17.53 -6.31 -19.87
C PRO A 452 -18.22 -7.62 -20.27
N GLU A 453 -17.47 -8.72 -20.31
CA GLU A 453 -17.94 -10.04 -20.68
C GLU A 453 -17.78 -11.05 -19.54
N ALA A 454 -18.52 -12.14 -19.57
CA ALA A 454 -18.40 -13.20 -18.56
C ALA A 454 -16.99 -13.78 -18.51
N ILE A 455 -16.48 -14.06 -17.31
CA ILE A 455 -15.18 -14.69 -17.10
C ILE A 455 -15.33 -16.20 -17.24
N ILE A 456 -14.64 -16.79 -18.20
CA ILE A 456 -14.73 -18.24 -18.50
C ILE A 456 -13.53 -19.04 -17.98
N ALA A 457 -12.36 -18.41 -17.74
CA ALA A 457 -11.21 -19.05 -17.13
C ALA A 457 -10.43 -18.08 -16.22
N GLY A 458 -9.89 -18.58 -15.13
CA GLY A 458 -9.19 -17.81 -14.10
C GLY A 458 -10.03 -17.65 -12.83
N PRO A 459 -9.63 -16.73 -11.92
CA PRO A 459 -8.46 -15.85 -12.01
C PRO A 459 -7.13 -16.61 -11.85
N PHE A 460 -6.06 -16.09 -12.46
CA PHE A 460 -4.70 -16.60 -12.35
C PHE A 460 -3.76 -15.51 -11.82
N LEU A 461 -2.87 -15.84 -10.90
CA LEU A 461 -1.84 -14.92 -10.41
C LEU A 461 -0.53 -15.15 -11.17
N PHE A 462 0.03 -14.07 -11.72
CA PHE A 462 1.24 -14.11 -12.53
C PHE A 462 2.33 -13.21 -11.94
N PRO A 463 3.56 -13.73 -11.68
CA PRO A 463 4.63 -12.95 -11.09
C PRO A 463 5.07 -11.78 -11.98
N ASN A 464 5.08 -10.56 -11.42
CA ASN A 464 5.57 -9.37 -12.08
C ASN A 464 7.01 -9.08 -11.67
N HIS A 465 7.96 -9.42 -12.53
CA HIS A 465 9.39 -9.25 -12.28
C HIS A 465 9.86 -7.78 -12.23
N ASN A 466 9.07 -6.83 -12.76
CA ASN A 466 9.41 -5.40 -12.74
C ASN A 466 9.11 -4.76 -11.38
N THR A 467 8.04 -5.22 -10.72
CA THR A 467 7.54 -4.62 -9.47
C THR A 467 7.72 -5.50 -8.24
N SER A 468 8.14 -6.77 -8.44
CA SER A 468 8.15 -7.82 -7.41
C SER A 468 6.76 -8.05 -6.78
N ARG A 469 5.69 -7.82 -7.57
CA ARG A 469 4.28 -8.03 -7.22
C ARG A 469 3.70 -9.17 -8.05
N HIS A 470 2.38 -9.34 -8.05
CA HIS A 470 1.67 -10.24 -8.96
C HIS A 470 0.68 -9.45 -9.81
N ASP A 471 0.64 -9.76 -11.09
CA ASP A 471 -0.43 -9.36 -12.01
C ASP A 471 -1.53 -10.42 -11.96
N VAL A 472 -2.74 -10.10 -12.44
CA VAL A 472 -3.88 -11.00 -12.47
C VAL A 472 -4.30 -11.24 -13.90
N ALA A 473 -4.38 -12.51 -14.31
CA ALA A 473 -4.85 -12.89 -15.64
C ALA A 473 -6.20 -13.59 -15.55
N PHE A 474 -7.04 -13.42 -16.57
CA PHE A 474 -8.28 -14.18 -16.77
C PHE A 474 -8.65 -14.20 -18.25
N GLN A 475 -9.51 -15.14 -18.65
CA GLN A 475 -10.08 -15.15 -19.99
C GLN A 475 -11.58 -14.87 -19.93
N ASP A 476 -12.04 -13.97 -20.79
CA ASP A 476 -13.46 -13.64 -20.92
C ASP A 476 -14.19 -14.46 -22.02
N ALA A 477 -15.51 -14.35 -22.08
CA ALA A 477 -16.35 -15.07 -23.03
C ALA A 477 -16.15 -14.63 -24.48
N SER A 478 -15.57 -13.45 -24.73
CA SER A 478 -15.15 -13.04 -26.05
C SER A 478 -13.91 -13.81 -26.54
N GLY A 479 -13.23 -14.54 -25.63
CA GLY A 479 -12.01 -15.29 -25.87
C GLY A 479 -10.74 -14.44 -25.67
N ASP A 480 -10.85 -13.28 -25.05
CA ASP A 480 -9.70 -12.46 -24.75
C ASP A 480 -9.03 -12.90 -23.43
N LEU A 481 -7.74 -13.19 -23.47
CA LEU A 481 -6.90 -13.25 -22.29
C LEU A 481 -6.57 -11.81 -21.87
N VAL A 482 -6.99 -11.43 -20.68
CA VAL A 482 -6.78 -10.10 -20.09
C VAL A 482 -5.73 -10.19 -18.99
N LEU A 483 -4.78 -9.25 -18.95
CA LEU A 483 -3.84 -9.07 -17.84
C LEU A 483 -4.12 -7.75 -17.14
N LEU A 484 -4.26 -7.81 -15.81
CA LEU A 484 -4.43 -6.67 -14.91
C LEU A 484 -3.18 -6.51 -14.02
N ALA A 485 -2.89 -5.27 -13.63
CA ALA A 485 -2.02 -5.00 -12.48
C ALA A 485 -2.73 -5.38 -11.17
N ASP A 486 -1.99 -5.42 -10.07
CA ASP A 486 -2.51 -5.78 -8.74
C ASP A 486 -3.51 -4.76 -8.15
N ASP A 487 -3.62 -3.57 -8.73
CA ASP A 487 -4.62 -2.55 -8.40
C ASP A 487 -5.90 -2.63 -9.26
N GLY A 488 -6.01 -3.64 -10.14
CA GLY A 488 -7.13 -3.82 -11.05
C GLY A 488 -7.00 -3.07 -12.37
N THR A 489 -5.93 -2.30 -12.59
CA THR A 489 -5.70 -1.61 -13.87
C THR A 489 -5.44 -2.60 -14.99
N LYS A 490 -6.21 -2.53 -16.10
CA LYS A 490 -6.00 -3.36 -17.29
C LYS A 490 -4.69 -2.97 -17.97
N LEU A 491 -3.77 -3.94 -18.09
CA LEU A 491 -2.49 -3.76 -18.79
C LEU A 491 -2.65 -4.03 -20.29
N TRP A 492 -3.23 -5.16 -20.65
CA TRP A 492 -3.50 -5.54 -22.04
C TRP A 492 -4.58 -6.63 -22.14
N SER A 493 -5.05 -6.88 -23.34
CA SER A 493 -5.85 -8.06 -23.71
C SER A 493 -5.39 -8.63 -25.03
N LYS A 494 -5.54 -9.95 -25.19
CA LYS A 494 -5.12 -10.71 -26.39
C LYS A 494 -6.10 -11.81 -26.69
N LYS A 495 -6.54 -11.89 -27.95
CA LYS A 495 -7.39 -12.97 -28.43
C LYS A 495 -6.66 -14.31 -28.38
N ILE A 496 -7.32 -15.30 -27.79
CA ILE A 496 -6.87 -16.69 -27.71
C ILE A 496 -7.84 -17.60 -28.41
N ASP A 497 -7.35 -18.55 -29.21
CA ASP A 497 -8.17 -19.53 -29.89
C ASP A 497 -8.49 -20.70 -28.95
N GLY A 498 -9.72 -20.77 -28.48
CA GLY A 498 -10.22 -21.74 -27.53
C GLY A 498 -10.12 -21.29 -26.05
N THR A 499 -10.79 -22.03 -25.19
CA THR A 499 -10.80 -21.75 -23.74
C THR A 499 -9.53 -22.25 -23.07
N ILE A 500 -8.94 -21.44 -22.17
CA ILE A 500 -7.76 -21.82 -21.37
C ILE A 500 -8.13 -22.97 -20.45
N MET A 501 -7.35 -24.03 -20.48
CA MET A 501 -7.52 -25.24 -19.69
C MET A 501 -6.66 -25.17 -18.41
N GLY A 502 -7.29 -25.37 -17.26
CA GLY A 502 -6.62 -25.35 -15.95
C GLY A 502 -5.95 -24.02 -15.60
N ASP A 503 -4.79 -24.07 -14.97
CA ASP A 503 -4.06 -22.88 -14.54
C ASP A 503 -3.03 -22.43 -15.57
N ILE A 504 -2.82 -21.10 -15.67
CA ILE A 504 -1.66 -20.52 -16.37
C ILE A 504 -0.40 -20.78 -15.54
N ARG A 505 0.63 -21.37 -16.15
CA ARG A 505 1.91 -21.63 -15.50
C ARG A 505 2.87 -20.50 -15.79
N ALA A 506 3.52 -20.01 -14.75
CA ALA A 506 4.62 -19.04 -14.85
C ALA A 506 5.94 -19.78 -14.88
N ILE A 507 6.72 -19.64 -15.97
CA ILE A 507 8.06 -20.24 -16.09
C ILE A 507 9.09 -19.18 -16.49
N ASP A 508 10.33 -19.35 -16.07
CA ASP A 508 11.48 -18.58 -16.56
C ASP A 508 12.28 -19.42 -17.57
N GLY A 509 11.68 -19.62 -18.75
CA GLY A 509 12.28 -20.44 -19.80
C GLY A 509 13.48 -19.79 -20.50
N LEU A 510 13.68 -18.48 -20.32
CA LEU A 510 14.85 -17.75 -20.83
C LEU A 510 15.98 -17.67 -19.81
N LYS A 511 15.80 -18.15 -18.57
CA LYS A 511 16.79 -18.17 -17.47
C LYS A 511 17.32 -16.77 -17.11
N ASN A 512 16.48 -15.76 -17.20
CA ASN A 512 16.83 -14.35 -16.99
C ASN A 512 16.03 -13.69 -15.85
N ASN A 513 15.36 -14.52 -15.02
CA ASN A 513 14.46 -14.11 -13.94
C ASN A 513 13.23 -13.31 -14.39
N LYS A 514 12.89 -13.38 -15.69
CA LYS A 514 11.64 -12.85 -16.25
C LYS A 514 10.72 -14.02 -16.55
N PHE A 515 9.50 -13.95 -16.03
CA PHE A 515 8.53 -15.02 -16.18
C PHE A 515 7.70 -14.86 -17.47
N GLN A 516 7.32 -16.01 -18.03
CA GLN A 516 6.46 -16.13 -19.19
C GLN A 516 5.24 -16.99 -18.84
N LEU A 517 4.11 -16.74 -19.54
CA LEU A 517 2.84 -17.45 -19.38
C LEU A 517 2.81 -18.69 -20.28
N VAL A 518 2.56 -19.85 -19.69
CA VAL A 518 2.35 -21.12 -20.42
C VAL A 518 0.97 -21.68 -20.10
N PHE A 519 0.21 -21.98 -21.12
CA PHE A 519 -1.11 -22.62 -20.98
C PHE A 519 -1.51 -23.36 -22.26
N THR A 520 -2.51 -24.20 -22.15
CA THR A 520 -3.15 -24.87 -23.31
C THR A 520 -4.60 -24.44 -23.43
N THR A 521 -5.05 -24.46 -24.68
CA THR A 521 -6.47 -24.59 -25.03
C THR A 521 -6.67 -25.98 -25.67
N GLU A 522 -7.89 -26.33 -26.01
CA GLU A 522 -8.15 -27.56 -26.75
C GLU A 522 -7.37 -27.62 -28.09
N LYS A 523 -6.99 -26.46 -28.67
CA LYS A 523 -6.41 -26.36 -30.02
C LYS A 523 -4.91 -26.12 -30.05
N ALA A 524 -4.33 -25.57 -28.97
CA ALA A 524 -2.94 -25.13 -29.01
C ALA A 524 -2.27 -25.05 -27.63
N LEU A 525 -0.91 -25.12 -27.66
CA LEU A 525 -0.04 -24.77 -26.55
C LEU A 525 0.50 -23.36 -26.78
N TYR A 526 0.22 -22.46 -25.81
CA TYR A 526 0.67 -21.08 -25.80
C TYR A 526 1.86 -20.89 -24.89
N TYR A 527 2.77 -20.03 -25.31
CA TYR A 527 3.90 -19.53 -24.51
C TYR A 527 4.07 -18.05 -24.85
N LEU A 528 3.75 -17.17 -23.90
CA LEU A 528 3.72 -15.71 -24.09
C LEU A 528 4.69 -15.04 -23.10
N ASP A 529 5.29 -13.91 -23.52
CA ASP A 529 5.96 -13.02 -22.58
C ASP A 529 4.94 -12.27 -21.69
N ARG A 530 5.43 -11.47 -20.72
CA ARG A 530 4.56 -10.70 -19.84
C ARG A 530 3.72 -9.66 -20.59
N ASP A 531 4.18 -9.17 -21.73
CA ASP A 531 3.50 -8.15 -22.53
C ASP A 531 2.49 -8.77 -23.51
N GLY A 532 2.28 -10.09 -23.42
CA GLY A 532 1.32 -10.84 -24.24
C GLY A 532 1.86 -11.23 -25.63
N ASN A 533 3.14 -11.00 -25.94
CA ASN A 533 3.71 -11.41 -27.21
C ASN A 533 4.02 -12.91 -27.22
N ALA A 534 3.77 -13.56 -28.33
CA ALA A 534 4.10 -14.96 -28.49
C ALA A 534 5.61 -15.17 -28.54
N MET A 535 6.09 -16.14 -27.78
CA MET A 535 7.48 -16.58 -27.85
C MET A 535 7.75 -17.31 -29.18
N ALA A 536 9.01 -17.29 -29.62
CA ALA A 536 9.40 -17.94 -30.87
C ALA A 536 8.99 -19.43 -30.87
N GLY A 537 8.36 -19.89 -31.96
CA GLY A 537 7.85 -21.25 -32.10
C GLY A 537 6.45 -21.50 -31.50
N PHE A 538 5.80 -20.46 -30.94
CA PHE A 538 4.45 -20.56 -30.35
C PHE A 538 3.45 -19.61 -31.02
N PRO A 539 2.13 -19.92 -30.97
CA PRO A 539 1.54 -21.13 -30.39
C PRO A 539 1.83 -22.39 -31.21
N VAL A 540 2.07 -23.54 -30.54
CA VAL A 540 2.08 -24.83 -31.20
C VAL A 540 0.65 -25.29 -31.38
N LYS A 541 0.17 -25.37 -32.63
CA LYS A 541 -1.19 -25.79 -32.97
C LYS A 541 -1.28 -27.31 -33.17
N PHE A 542 -2.40 -27.88 -32.74
CA PHE A 542 -2.64 -29.31 -32.78
C PHE A 542 -3.79 -29.66 -33.72
N LYS A 543 -3.70 -30.81 -34.36
CA LYS A 543 -4.81 -31.41 -35.15
C LYS A 543 -5.80 -32.14 -34.24
N ASP A 544 -5.26 -32.88 -33.26
CA ASP A 544 -6.04 -33.60 -32.25
C ASP A 544 -6.24 -32.72 -31.03
N ALA A 545 -7.39 -32.80 -30.38
CA ALA A 545 -7.71 -32.01 -29.23
C ALA A 545 -6.77 -32.27 -28.04
N VAL A 546 -6.33 -31.21 -27.39
CA VAL A 546 -5.69 -31.29 -26.05
C VAL A 546 -6.79 -31.59 -25.05
N THR A 547 -6.57 -32.57 -24.17
CA THR A 547 -7.61 -33.11 -23.27
C THR A 547 -7.32 -32.81 -21.78
N GLN A 548 -6.11 -32.36 -21.42
CA GLN A 548 -5.74 -31.98 -20.07
C GLN A 548 -4.94 -30.68 -20.08
N PRO A 549 -4.96 -29.90 -18.98
CA PRO A 549 -4.10 -28.73 -18.84
C PRO A 549 -2.63 -29.07 -19.04
N VAL A 550 -1.83 -28.12 -19.54
CA VAL A 550 -0.38 -28.29 -19.68
C VAL A 550 0.29 -28.53 -18.32
N SER A 551 1.19 -29.51 -18.25
CA SER A 551 2.08 -29.66 -17.12
C SER A 551 3.48 -29.16 -17.48
N THR A 552 4.15 -28.50 -16.54
CA THR A 552 5.51 -27.98 -16.72
C THR A 552 6.45 -28.71 -15.77
N PHE A 553 7.44 -29.44 -16.34
CA PHE A 553 8.41 -30.23 -15.57
C PHE A 553 9.79 -29.61 -15.66
N ASP A 554 10.46 -29.44 -14.53
CA ASP A 554 11.88 -29.08 -14.45
C ASP A 554 12.62 -30.15 -13.66
N TYR A 555 13.05 -31.22 -14.35
CA TYR A 555 13.60 -32.40 -13.73
C TYR A 555 14.84 -32.13 -12.86
N ASP A 556 15.67 -31.22 -13.27
CA ASP A 556 16.97 -30.96 -12.65
C ASP A 556 17.05 -29.62 -11.91
N ASN A 557 15.92 -28.90 -11.76
CA ASN A 557 15.83 -27.57 -11.19
C ASN A 557 16.78 -26.54 -11.87
N LYS A 558 17.00 -26.74 -13.19
CA LYS A 558 17.87 -25.88 -14.02
C LYS A 558 17.11 -24.97 -14.97
N ARG A 559 15.79 -24.90 -14.80
CA ARG A 559 14.89 -24.18 -15.69
C ARG A 559 14.92 -24.70 -17.14
N ASP A 560 15.21 -26.01 -17.30
CA ASP A 560 15.12 -26.75 -18.58
C ASP A 560 13.72 -27.37 -18.69
N TYR A 561 12.72 -26.50 -18.83
CA TYR A 561 11.32 -26.91 -18.74
C TYR A 561 10.92 -27.85 -19.87
N ARG A 562 10.08 -28.82 -19.51
CA ARG A 562 9.36 -29.71 -20.40
C ARG A 562 7.88 -29.36 -20.30
N LEU A 563 7.29 -28.98 -21.43
CA LEU A 563 5.88 -28.66 -21.56
C LEU A 563 5.15 -29.91 -22.00
N VAL A 564 4.39 -30.51 -21.10
CA VAL A 564 3.71 -31.79 -21.30
C VAL A 564 2.27 -31.57 -21.71
N VAL A 565 1.92 -31.97 -22.91
CA VAL A 565 0.60 -31.85 -23.52
C VAL A 565 -0.06 -33.23 -23.60
N THR A 566 -1.29 -33.33 -23.14
CA THR A 566 -2.07 -34.57 -23.16
C THR A 566 -3.10 -34.52 -24.27
N GLN A 567 -3.10 -35.52 -25.17
CA GLN A 567 -4.08 -35.69 -26.25
C GLN A 567 -4.73 -37.08 -26.13
N GLY A 568 -5.86 -37.17 -25.45
CA GLY A 568 -6.53 -38.43 -25.15
C GLY A 568 -5.61 -39.40 -24.41
N LYS A 569 -5.12 -40.41 -25.12
CA LYS A 569 -4.19 -41.41 -24.58
C LYS A 569 -2.72 -41.09 -24.76
N ASN A 570 -2.36 -39.99 -25.42
CA ASN A 570 -0.99 -39.65 -25.77
C ASN A 570 -0.43 -38.54 -24.87
N LEU A 571 0.82 -38.69 -24.47
CA LEU A 571 1.61 -37.63 -23.85
C LEU A 571 2.63 -37.12 -24.87
N LEU A 572 2.62 -35.83 -25.11
CA LEU A 572 3.57 -35.12 -25.98
C LEU A 572 4.40 -34.18 -25.12
N ILE A 573 5.72 -34.21 -25.29
CA ILE A 573 6.60 -33.31 -24.56
C ILE A 573 7.24 -32.33 -25.53
N TYR A 574 7.14 -31.04 -25.21
CA TYR A 574 7.76 -29.93 -25.94
C TYR A 574 8.82 -29.24 -25.07
N ASN A 575 9.83 -28.66 -25.69
CA ASN A 575 10.75 -27.74 -25.04
C ASN A 575 10.24 -26.28 -25.18
N VAL A 576 10.93 -25.34 -24.54
CA VAL A 576 10.60 -23.90 -24.58
C VAL A 576 10.84 -23.22 -25.95
N ALA A 577 11.39 -23.95 -26.93
CA ALA A 577 11.51 -23.50 -28.31
C ALA A 577 10.36 -24.05 -29.21
N GLY A 578 9.36 -24.72 -28.61
CA GLY A 578 8.24 -25.29 -29.35
C GLY A 578 8.54 -26.60 -30.09
N ASN A 579 9.72 -27.19 -29.90
CA ASN A 579 10.11 -28.43 -30.54
C ASN A 579 9.72 -29.64 -29.69
N LYS A 580 9.19 -30.69 -30.35
CA LYS A 580 8.90 -31.97 -29.71
C LYS A 580 10.20 -32.64 -29.21
N VAL A 581 10.24 -33.04 -27.96
CA VAL A 581 11.38 -33.68 -27.33
C VAL A 581 11.44 -35.13 -27.79
N ARG A 582 12.59 -35.57 -28.28
CA ARG A 582 12.84 -36.96 -28.65
C ARG A 582 13.22 -37.81 -27.42
N GLY A 583 12.93 -39.11 -27.48
CA GLY A 583 13.35 -40.08 -26.44
C GLY A 583 12.33 -40.30 -25.32
N PHE A 584 11.19 -39.59 -25.32
CA PHE A 584 10.05 -39.91 -24.48
C PHE A 584 9.08 -40.80 -25.25
N ASN A 585 8.86 -42.01 -24.76
CA ASN A 585 7.96 -42.97 -25.36
C ASN A 585 6.98 -43.49 -24.31
N TYR A 586 5.73 -43.08 -24.44
CA TYR A 586 4.63 -43.61 -23.66
C TYR A 586 3.62 -44.25 -24.62
N ALA A 587 3.55 -45.58 -24.57
CA ALA A 587 2.56 -46.35 -25.32
C ALA A 587 1.41 -46.69 -24.39
N THR A 588 0.19 -46.36 -24.79
CA THR A 588 -0.97 -46.41 -23.93
C THR A 588 -2.07 -47.33 -24.36
N GLY A 589 -2.90 -47.77 -23.41
CA GLY A 589 -4.19 -48.44 -23.71
C GLY A 589 -5.40 -47.54 -23.59
N ALA A 590 -5.49 -46.70 -22.55
CA ALA A 590 -6.70 -45.92 -22.19
C ALA A 590 -6.44 -44.42 -22.18
N THR A 591 -7.50 -43.63 -22.31
CA THR A 591 -7.49 -42.15 -22.20
C THR A 591 -7.02 -41.71 -20.85
N ILE A 592 -6.18 -40.67 -20.79
CA ILE A 592 -5.70 -40.02 -19.57
C ILE A 592 -6.78 -39.10 -19.04
N THR A 593 -7.15 -39.24 -17.78
CA THR A 593 -8.28 -38.53 -17.16
C THR A 593 -7.87 -37.44 -16.19
N THR A 594 -6.62 -37.43 -15.73
CA THR A 594 -6.10 -36.37 -14.84
C THR A 594 -4.90 -35.68 -15.46
N GLN A 595 -4.64 -34.43 -15.04
CA GLN A 595 -3.42 -33.71 -15.42
C GLN A 595 -2.18 -34.49 -14.93
N PRO A 596 -1.17 -34.75 -15.80
CA PRO A 596 0.06 -35.43 -15.39
C PRO A 596 0.84 -34.64 -14.35
N LEU A 597 1.19 -35.29 -13.24
CA LEU A 597 2.00 -34.74 -12.16
C LEU A 597 3.47 -35.13 -12.35
N HIS A 598 4.39 -34.19 -12.12
CA HIS A 598 5.80 -34.49 -11.91
C HIS A 598 6.11 -34.46 -10.43
N ILE A 599 6.68 -35.51 -9.93
CA ILE A 599 7.03 -35.70 -8.52
C ILE A 599 8.50 -36.13 -8.45
N LYS A 600 9.25 -35.51 -7.55
CA LYS A 600 10.64 -35.84 -7.27
C LYS A 600 10.79 -36.27 -5.81
N VAL A 601 11.21 -37.52 -5.59
CA VAL A 601 11.43 -38.08 -4.27
C VAL A 601 12.79 -38.82 -4.29
N ASP A 602 13.65 -38.56 -3.33
CA ASP A 602 14.95 -39.17 -3.14
C ASP A 602 15.85 -39.18 -4.40
N GLY A 603 15.73 -38.12 -5.21
CA GLY A 603 16.47 -37.97 -6.46
C GLY A 603 15.80 -38.60 -7.69
N ASP A 604 14.78 -39.39 -7.51
CA ASP A 604 14.04 -40.08 -8.55
C ASP A 604 12.85 -39.24 -9.04
N ASP A 605 12.57 -39.29 -10.37
CA ASP A 605 11.44 -38.64 -10.99
C ASP A 605 10.32 -39.62 -11.26
N TYR A 606 9.10 -39.19 -10.95
CA TYR A 606 7.86 -39.91 -11.21
C TYR A 606 6.92 -39.01 -12.00
N ILE A 607 6.35 -39.56 -13.07
CA ILE A 607 5.27 -38.91 -13.83
C ILE A 607 4.01 -39.72 -13.57
N ALA A 608 3.02 -39.15 -12.90
CA ALA A 608 1.83 -39.86 -12.46
C ALA A 608 0.52 -39.26 -13.02
N PHE A 609 -0.40 -40.13 -13.43
CA PHE A 609 -1.75 -39.75 -13.88
C PHE A 609 -2.72 -40.94 -13.82
N ALA A 610 -4.01 -40.65 -13.74
CA ALA A 610 -5.07 -41.65 -13.83
C ALA A 610 -5.56 -41.81 -15.26
N LYS A 611 -6.18 -42.96 -15.54
CA LYS A 611 -6.73 -43.34 -16.85
C LYS A 611 -8.16 -43.80 -16.77
N ALA A 612 -8.87 -43.75 -17.88
CA ALA A 612 -10.28 -44.13 -18.00
C ALA A 612 -10.57 -45.61 -17.76
N ASP A 613 -9.55 -46.47 -17.78
CA ASP A 613 -9.64 -47.89 -17.39
C ASP A 613 -9.44 -48.12 -15.88
N ASN A 614 -9.51 -47.05 -15.08
CA ASN A 614 -9.34 -47.04 -13.64
C ASN A 614 -7.93 -47.45 -13.19
N THR A 615 -6.94 -47.47 -14.08
CA THR A 615 -5.54 -47.72 -13.74
C THR A 615 -4.81 -46.41 -13.56
N ILE A 616 -3.79 -46.43 -12.68
CA ILE A 616 -2.89 -45.30 -12.47
C ILE A 616 -1.54 -45.62 -13.08
N ALA A 617 -1.03 -44.73 -13.92
CA ALA A 617 0.29 -44.82 -14.48
C ALA A 617 1.30 -44.07 -13.60
N ILE A 618 2.42 -44.68 -13.28
CA ILE A 618 3.58 -44.07 -12.66
C ILE A 618 4.80 -44.38 -13.53
N LEU A 619 5.29 -43.35 -14.23
CA LEU A 619 6.34 -43.47 -15.25
C LEU A 619 7.64 -42.82 -14.80
N ASN A 620 8.73 -43.20 -15.44
CA ASN A 620 10.03 -42.51 -15.37
C ASN A 620 10.11 -41.36 -16.43
N ARG A 621 11.25 -40.64 -16.45
CA ARG A 621 11.54 -39.52 -17.39
C ARG A 621 11.43 -39.88 -18.87
N THR A 622 11.57 -41.15 -19.23
CA THR A 622 11.56 -41.60 -20.62
C THR A 622 10.20 -42.16 -21.04
N GLY A 623 9.22 -42.19 -20.12
CA GLY A 623 7.89 -42.70 -20.40
C GLY A 623 7.68 -44.19 -20.13
N GLY A 624 8.73 -44.91 -19.72
CA GLY A 624 8.60 -46.28 -19.26
C GLY A 624 7.92 -46.39 -17.89
N VAL A 625 7.23 -47.52 -17.64
CA VAL A 625 6.60 -47.77 -16.34
C VAL A 625 7.68 -47.86 -15.28
N ARG A 626 7.63 -46.98 -14.27
CA ARG A 626 8.51 -46.98 -13.12
C ARG A 626 7.97 -47.86 -12.00
N THR A 627 6.70 -47.68 -11.70
CA THR A 627 6.02 -48.43 -10.63
C THR A 627 4.68 -48.93 -11.13
N LYS A 628 4.43 -50.21 -10.94
CA LYS A 628 3.13 -50.82 -11.27
C LYS A 628 2.20 -50.72 -10.06
N VAL A 629 1.11 -49.96 -10.21
CA VAL A 629 0.05 -49.89 -9.22
C VAL A 629 -0.69 -51.21 -9.16
N LYS A 630 -0.94 -51.73 -7.94
CA LYS A 630 -1.41 -53.11 -7.73
C LYS A 630 -2.90 -53.27 -7.88
N GLU A 631 -3.66 -52.19 -7.71
CA GLU A 631 -5.13 -52.21 -7.72
C GLU A 631 -5.66 -51.13 -8.68
N GLN A 632 -6.88 -51.34 -9.15
CA GLN A 632 -7.65 -50.29 -9.87
C GLN A 632 -8.16 -49.27 -8.86
N VAL A 633 -8.13 -47.97 -9.24
CA VAL A 633 -8.59 -46.85 -8.43
C VAL A 633 -9.47 -45.97 -9.31
N ILE A 634 -10.76 -45.87 -8.99
CA ILE A 634 -11.72 -45.00 -9.71
C ILE A 634 -11.60 -43.59 -9.11
N VAL A 635 -10.67 -42.80 -9.65
CA VAL A 635 -10.38 -41.46 -9.17
C VAL A 635 -11.55 -40.52 -9.48
N ASP A 636 -11.97 -39.76 -8.46
CA ASP A 636 -12.90 -38.65 -8.56
C ASP A 636 -12.14 -37.33 -8.40
N GLY A 637 -12.08 -36.53 -9.46
CA GLY A 637 -11.27 -35.30 -9.52
C GLY A 637 -9.81 -35.55 -9.89
N ASP A 638 -8.89 -35.00 -9.14
CA ASP A 638 -7.45 -34.98 -9.42
C ASP A 638 -6.65 -35.96 -8.58
N LEU A 639 -5.44 -36.28 -9.05
CA LEU A 639 -4.38 -36.89 -8.24
C LEU A 639 -3.58 -35.79 -7.54
N TYR A 640 -3.15 -36.06 -6.31
CA TYR A 640 -2.35 -35.15 -5.50
C TYR A 640 -1.09 -35.85 -4.99
N PHE A 641 -0.06 -35.05 -4.71
CA PHE A 641 1.12 -35.52 -3.98
C PHE A 641 1.02 -35.08 -2.52
N TYR A 642 0.90 -36.06 -1.61
CA TYR A 642 0.70 -35.86 -0.18
C TYR A 642 1.49 -36.88 0.62
N LYS A 643 2.31 -36.37 1.58
CA LYS A 643 3.13 -37.22 2.48
C LYS A 643 3.91 -38.31 1.73
N ASN A 644 4.62 -37.94 0.66
CA ASN A 644 5.41 -38.82 -0.19
C ASN A 644 4.65 -39.94 -0.92
N ASN A 645 3.34 -39.85 -1.00
CA ASN A 645 2.47 -40.75 -1.77
C ASN A 645 1.62 -39.97 -2.78
N LEU A 646 1.09 -40.65 -3.79
CA LEU A 646 -0.06 -40.16 -4.51
C LEU A 646 -1.29 -40.30 -3.63
N SER A 647 -2.17 -39.33 -3.65
CA SER A 647 -3.42 -39.34 -2.90
C SER A 647 -4.59 -38.95 -3.80
N ALA A 648 -5.74 -39.56 -3.60
CA ALA A 648 -6.97 -39.30 -4.34
C ALA A 648 -8.20 -39.62 -3.48
N LYS A 649 -9.33 -38.99 -3.87
CA LYS A 649 -10.66 -39.45 -3.48
C LYS A 649 -11.22 -40.31 -4.62
N THR A 650 -11.89 -41.40 -4.28
CA THR A 650 -12.60 -42.25 -5.21
C THR A 650 -14.06 -41.82 -5.34
N THR A 651 -14.77 -42.28 -6.37
CA THR A 651 -16.16 -41.92 -6.65
C THR A 651 -17.12 -42.37 -5.55
N ASP A 652 -16.78 -43.40 -4.74
CA ASP A 652 -17.54 -43.82 -3.58
C ASP A 652 -17.17 -43.06 -2.28
N GLY A 653 -16.29 -42.05 -2.37
CA GLY A 653 -15.85 -41.25 -1.25
C GLY A 653 -14.67 -41.83 -0.45
N THR A 654 -14.07 -42.96 -0.87
CA THR A 654 -12.90 -43.51 -0.19
C THR A 654 -11.68 -42.66 -0.46
N LEU A 655 -10.92 -42.31 0.59
CA LEU A 655 -9.61 -41.64 0.45
C LEU A 655 -8.52 -42.72 0.34
N VAL A 656 -7.71 -42.61 -0.69
CA VAL A 656 -6.64 -43.59 -0.96
C VAL A 656 -5.25 -42.95 -1.05
N SER A 657 -4.24 -43.67 -0.57
CA SER A 657 -2.83 -43.36 -0.78
C SER A 657 -2.19 -44.44 -1.61
N ILE A 658 -1.33 -44.07 -2.57
CA ILE A 658 -0.66 -44.96 -3.47
C ILE A 658 0.86 -44.74 -3.34
N SER A 659 1.57 -45.75 -2.92
CA SER A 659 3.03 -45.71 -2.76
C SER A 659 3.75 -45.56 -4.10
N LEU A 660 4.56 -44.51 -4.25
CA LEU A 660 5.38 -44.30 -5.45
C LEU A 660 6.40 -45.40 -5.70
N GLY A 661 6.96 -46.00 -4.64
CA GLY A 661 7.95 -47.03 -4.75
C GLY A 661 7.36 -48.43 -5.01
N SER A 662 6.33 -48.83 -4.23
CA SER A 662 5.78 -50.18 -4.28
C SER A 662 4.51 -50.35 -5.11
N GLY A 663 3.83 -49.25 -5.44
CA GLY A 663 2.52 -49.28 -6.09
C GLY A 663 1.38 -49.84 -5.23
N ALA A 664 1.62 -49.99 -3.92
CA ALA A 664 0.59 -50.43 -2.98
C ALA A 664 -0.46 -49.35 -2.79
N VAL A 665 -1.74 -49.74 -2.76
CA VAL A 665 -2.87 -48.86 -2.51
C VAL A 665 -3.34 -49.06 -1.07
N THR A 666 -3.46 -47.99 -0.31
CA THR A 666 -3.94 -48.00 1.08
C THR A 666 -5.21 -47.17 1.16
N LYS A 667 -6.26 -47.69 1.80
CA LYS A 667 -7.50 -46.94 2.08
C LYS A 667 -7.38 -46.27 3.43
N ASN A 668 -7.53 -44.94 3.45
CA ASN A 668 -7.30 -44.10 4.64
C ASN A 668 -8.61 -43.63 5.33
N GLY A 669 -9.73 -44.22 4.99
CA GLY A 669 -11.03 -43.79 5.46
C GLY A 669 -11.94 -43.34 4.33
N GLY A 670 -13.10 -42.79 4.68
CA GLY A 670 -14.08 -42.30 3.70
C GLY A 670 -14.71 -40.97 4.10
N VAL A 671 -15.17 -40.26 3.11
CA VAL A 671 -15.99 -39.04 3.19
C VAL A 671 -17.25 -39.25 2.35
N PRO A 672 -18.27 -38.41 2.49
CA PRO A 672 -19.39 -38.42 1.54
C PRO A 672 -18.90 -38.32 0.10
N SER A 673 -19.58 -39.00 -0.83
CA SER A 673 -19.16 -39.03 -2.25
C SER A 673 -19.14 -37.64 -2.88
N ASP A 674 -20.02 -36.73 -2.44
CA ASP A 674 -20.13 -35.35 -2.85
C ASP A 674 -19.12 -34.40 -2.18
N ALA A 675 -18.32 -34.89 -1.21
CA ALA A 675 -17.29 -34.10 -0.55
C ALA A 675 -16.23 -33.64 -1.54
N LEU A 676 -15.81 -32.37 -1.44
CA LEU A 676 -14.64 -31.89 -2.14
C LEU A 676 -13.38 -32.38 -1.42
N TYR A 677 -12.35 -32.67 -2.22
CA TYR A 677 -11.06 -33.16 -1.74
C TYR A 677 -9.92 -32.45 -2.45
N ALA A 678 -8.94 -31.99 -1.69
CA ALA A 678 -7.68 -31.50 -2.23
C ALA A 678 -6.52 -31.80 -1.27
N ALA A 679 -5.31 -32.01 -1.82
CA ALA A 679 -4.14 -32.24 -1.00
C ALA A 679 -2.87 -31.69 -1.68
N SER A 680 -1.87 -31.30 -0.88
CA SER A 680 -0.55 -30.93 -1.37
C SER A 680 0.47 -30.94 -0.24
N GLY A 681 1.64 -31.50 -0.46
CA GLY A 681 2.74 -31.56 0.51
C GLY A 681 2.35 -32.28 1.80
N THR A 682 2.06 -31.55 2.88
CA THR A 682 1.67 -32.08 4.19
C THR A 682 0.22 -31.77 4.57
N MET A 683 -0.53 -31.17 3.65
CA MET A 683 -1.93 -30.77 3.88
C MET A 683 -2.87 -31.61 3.04
N GLU A 684 -3.90 -32.13 3.71
CA GLU A 684 -5.04 -32.80 3.11
C GLU A 684 -6.30 -32.15 3.68
N ILE A 685 -7.26 -31.79 2.83
CA ILE A 685 -8.48 -31.11 3.23
C ILE A 685 -9.69 -31.71 2.53
N THR A 686 -10.78 -31.84 3.26
CA THR A 686 -12.10 -32.22 2.75
C THR A 686 -13.15 -31.22 3.19
N THR A 687 -14.11 -30.94 2.34
CA THR A 687 -15.29 -30.12 2.68
C THR A 687 -16.57 -30.88 2.37
N THR A 688 -17.50 -30.82 3.29
CA THR A 688 -18.89 -31.23 3.10
C THR A 688 -19.80 -30.06 3.42
N ASN A 689 -21.10 -30.14 3.15
CA ASN A 689 -22.04 -29.04 3.44
C ASN A 689 -22.00 -28.53 4.90
N ASN A 690 -21.53 -29.36 5.83
CA ASN A 690 -21.56 -29.04 7.25
C ASN A 690 -20.21 -29.02 7.93
N LYS A 691 -19.13 -29.30 7.21
CA LYS A 691 -17.85 -29.54 7.85
C LYS A 691 -16.66 -29.33 6.91
N VAL A 692 -15.66 -28.64 7.40
CA VAL A 692 -14.32 -28.57 6.80
C VAL A 692 -13.35 -29.31 7.71
N THR A 693 -12.62 -30.29 7.15
CA THR A 693 -11.66 -31.10 7.91
C THR A 693 -10.29 -31.01 7.25
N LEU A 694 -9.27 -30.65 8.01
CA LEU A 694 -7.90 -30.55 7.57
C LEU A 694 -7.03 -31.54 8.38
N ASN A 695 -6.37 -32.46 7.68
CA ASN A 695 -5.55 -33.53 8.30
C ASN A 695 -6.28 -34.27 9.45
N GLY A 696 -7.57 -34.50 9.30
CA GLY A 696 -8.41 -35.12 10.31
C GLY A 696 -8.94 -34.18 11.43
N GLN A 697 -8.48 -32.94 11.47
CA GLN A 697 -8.91 -31.93 12.44
C GLN A 697 -10.05 -31.08 11.86
N ASN A 698 -11.04 -30.76 12.69
CA ASN A 698 -12.14 -29.89 12.30
C ASN A 698 -11.70 -28.43 12.24
N VAL A 699 -12.02 -27.73 11.17
CA VAL A 699 -11.81 -26.30 11.03
C VAL A 699 -13.08 -25.58 11.51
N SER A 700 -12.92 -24.60 12.41
CA SER A 700 -14.07 -23.83 12.94
C SER A 700 -14.53 -22.82 11.89
N ILE A 701 -15.51 -23.21 11.09
CA ILE A 701 -16.19 -22.39 10.07
C ILE A 701 -17.70 -22.63 10.21
N PRO A 702 -18.57 -21.63 10.00
CA PRO A 702 -20.02 -21.80 9.97
C PRO A 702 -20.45 -22.84 8.92
N PHE A 703 -21.63 -23.42 9.11
CA PHE A 703 -22.26 -24.30 8.11
C PHE A 703 -22.45 -23.54 6.79
N GLY A 704 -22.23 -24.20 5.68
CA GLY A 704 -22.41 -23.60 4.36
C GLY A 704 -22.15 -24.56 3.22
N THR A 705 -22.34 -24.10 2.01
CA THR A 705 -22.00 -24.80 0.77
C THR A 705 -20.63 -24.37 0.28
N PHE A 706 -19.66 -25.29 0.31
CA PHE A 706 -18.28 -25.01 -0.05
C PHE A 706 -17.99 -25.42 -1.49
N GLU A 707 -17.29 -24.54 -2.21
CA GLU A 707 -16.97 -24.72 -3.62
C GLU A 707 -15.51 -24.31 -3.91
N ASN A 708 -15.00 -24.75 -5.07
CA ASN A 708 -13.69 -24.32 -5.60
C ASN A 708 -12.51 -24.57 -4.65
N LEU A 709 -12.54 -25.69 -3.92
CA LEU A 709 -11.50 -26.08 -2.98
C LEU A 709 -10.17 -26.33 -3.70
N LYS A 710 -9.10 -25.67 -3.24
CA LYS A 710 -7.72 -25.88 -3.67
C LYS A 710 -6.76 -25.87 -2.50
N VAL A 711 -5.62 -26.54 -2.64
CA VAL A 711 -4.44 -26.39 -1.77
C VAL A 711 -3.28 -25.85 -2.59
N THR A 712 -2.78 -24.67 -2.22
CA THR A 712 -1.66 -24.00 -2.89
C THR A 712 -0.49 -23.86 -1.94
N GLN A 713 0.72 -24.17 -2.41
CA GLN A 713 1.94 -23.95 -1.63
C GLN A 713 2.47 -22.52 -1.86
N LEU A 714 2.69 -21.79 -0.78
CA LEU A 714 3.32 -20.47 -0.78
C LEU A 714 4.66 -20.59 -0.04
N ASN A 715 5.79 -20.52 -0.77
CA ASN A 715 7.13 -20.74 -0.22
C ASN A 715 7.19 -22.03 0.63
N ASP A 716 6.77 -23.16 0.04
CA ASP A 716 6.72 -24.49 0.64
C ASP A 716 5.77 -24.65 1.85
N VAL A 717 4.97 -23.65 2.15
CA VAL A 717 3.90 -23.71 3.17
C VAL A 717 2.55 -23.89 2.47
N PRO A 718 1.83 -25.01 2.73
CA PRO A 718 0.52 -25.22 2.13
C PRO A 718 -0.57 -24.39 2.82
N TYR A 719 -1.48 -23.86 2.00
CA TYR A 719 -2.72 -23.19 2.41
C TYR A 719 -3.87 -23.75 1.59
N ALA A 720 -4.98 -24.07 2.29
CA ALA A 720 -6.22 -24.38 1.60
C ALA A 720 -7.05 -23.10 1.39
N HIS A 721 -7.71 -22.99 0.25
CA HIS A 721 -8.60 -21.87 -0.04
C HIS A 721 -9.83 -22.36 -0.82
N PHE A 722 -10.98 -21.75 -0.53
CA PHE A 722 -12.27 -22.14 -1.08
C PHE A 722 -13.31 -21.03 -0.89
N ILE A 723 -14.47 -21.19 -1.50
CA ILE A 723 -15.61 -20.30 -1.37
C ILE A 723 -16.69 -20.99 -0.52
N GLU A 724 -17.32 -20.25 0.36
CA GLU A 724 -18.63 -20.53 0.92
C GLU A 724 -19.66 -19.75 0.09
N ALA A 725 -20.51 -20.49 -0.64
CA ALA A 725 -21.34 -19.90 -1.68
C ALA A 725 -22.56 -19.13 -1.14
N GLY A 726 -23.14 -19.55 0.00
CA GLY A 726 -24.32 -18.95 0.59
C GLY A 726 -24.09 -17.52 1.09
N GLU A 727 -23.01 -17.34 1.83
CA GLU A 727 -22.60 -16.05 2.41
C GLU A 727 -21.66 -15.27 1.48
N LYS A 728 -21.30 -15.82 0.30
CA LYS A 728 -20.37 -15.22 -0.65
C LYS A 728 -19.01 -14.89 -0.02
N LYS A 729 -18.41 -15.87 0.66
CA LYS A 729 -17.17 -15.70 1.43
C LYS A 729 -16.04 -16.57 0.92
N ALA A 730 -14.88 -15.97 0.70
CA ALA A 730 -13.63 -16.64 0.38
C ALA A 730 -12.83 -16.89 1.67
N TYR A 731 -12.45 -18.14 1.91
CA TYR A 731 -11.68 -18.57 3.06
C TYR A 731 -10.26 -18.98 2.68
N ILE A 732 -9.31 -18.70 3.57
CA ILE A 732 -7.97 -19.29 3.56
C ILE A 732 -7.74 -19.98 4.90
N VAL A 733 -7.33 -21.26 4.86
CA VAL A 733 -7.04 -22.08 6.03
C VAL A 733 -5.55 -22.43 6.06
N ALA A 734 -4.91 -22.17 7.18
CA ALA A 734 -3.51 -22.50 7.41
C ALA A 734 -3.32 -23.94 7.90
N LYS A 735 -2.07 -24.45 7.86
CA LYS A 735 -1.71 -25.83 8.21
C LYS A 735 -2.11 -26.27 9.65
N ASN A 736 -2.39 -25.34 10.55
CA ASN A 736 -2.81 -25.59 11.93
C ASN A 736 -4.33 -25.74 12.07
N ALA A 737 -5.05 -25.94 10.98
CA ALA A 737 -6.52 -26.04 10.91
C ALA A 737 -7.26 -24.77 11.40
N ARG A 738 -6.62 -23.61 11.32
CA ARG A 738 -7.24 -22.33 11.64
C ARG A 738 -7.45 -21.51 10.37
N VAL A 739 -8.57 -20.82 10.32
CA VAL A 739 -8.80 -19.77 9.34
C VAL A 739 -7.73 -18.69 9.54
N VAL A 740 -7.15 -18.21 8.47
CA VAL A 740 -6.16 -17.11 8.52
C VAL A 740 -6.85 -15.87 9.10
N GLU A 741 -6.13 -15.16 9.94
CA GLU A 741 -6.59 -13.90 10.53
C GLU A 741 -7.05 -12.92 9.44
N SER A 742 -8.13 -12.20 9.69
CA SER A 742 -8.82 -11.32 8.73
C SER A 742 -9.52 -12.04 7.56
N MET A 743 -9.68 -13.36 7.60
CA MET A 743 -10.59 -14.10 6.73
C MET A 743 -11.89 -14.44 7.49
N PRO A 744 -13.02 -14.58 6.80
CA PRO A 744 -13.20 -14.57 5.36
C PRO A 744 -13.29 -13.16 4.76
N VAL A 745 -13.10 -13.07 3.42
CA VAL A 745 -13.43 -11.89 2.63
C VAL A 745 -14.52 -12.19 1.62
N TYR A 746 -15.10 -11.15 1.03
CA TYR A 746 -16.15 -11.30 0.03
C TYR A 746 -15.62 -11.94 -1.27
N GLY A 747 -16.36 -12.87 -1.84
CA GLY A 747 -16.08 -13.53 -3.12
C GLY A 747 -17.05 -14.66 -3.41
N THR A 748 -17.39 -14.83 -4.69
CA THR A 748 -18.42 -15.82 -5.13
C THR A 748 -17.88 -16.87 -6.08
N GLY A 749 -16.69 -16.66 -6.65
CA GLY A 749 -16.15 -17.52 -7.70
C GLY A 749 -14.83 -18.21 -7.29
N LYS A 750 -14.13 -18.70 -8.32
CA LYS A 750 -12.83 -19.35 -8.12
C LYS A 750 -11.85 -18.44 -7.40
N THR A 751 -10.96 -19.03 -6.63
CA THR A 751 -9.90 -18.34 -5.89
C THR A 751 -8.51 -18.71 -6.40
N ALA A 752 -7.59 -17.74 -6.33
CA ALA A 752 -6.15 -17.97 -6.52
C ALA A 752 -5.37 -17.23 -5.44
N ILE A 753 -4.34 -17.86 -4.89
CA ILE A 753 -3.44 -17.25 -3.90
C ILE A 753 -2.00 -17.29 -4.36
N ALA A 754 -1.22 -16.27 -4.01
CA ALA A 754 0.21 -16.19 -4.30
C ALA A 754 0.95 -15.36 -3.24
N VAL A 755 2.27 -15.46 -3.23
CA VAL A 755 3.15 -14.65 -2.37
C VAL A 755 4.31 -14.08 -3.16
N SER A 756 4.59 -12.80 -2.95
CA SER A 756 5.79 -12.11 -3.39
C SER A 756 6.11 -11.00 -2.38
N LYS A 757 6.06 -9.73 -2.78
CA LYS A 757 6.11 -8.61 -1.84
C LYS A 757 4.94 -8.63 -0.84
N PHE A 758 3.76 -9.09 -1.30
CA PHE A 758 2.56 -9.28 -0.49
C PHE A 758 2.06 -10.72 -0.64
N ARG A 759 1.13 -11.12 0.23
CA ARG A 759 0.29 -12.28 0.02
C ARG A 759 -0.99 -11.83 -0.68
N TYR A 760 -1.33 -12.49 -1.77
CA TYR A 760 -2.49 -12.16 -2.60
C TYR A 760 -3.55 -13.23 -2.48
N LEU A 761 -4.81 -12.79 -2.46
CA LEU A 761 -5.98 -13.58 -2.77
C LEU A 761 -6.72 -12.87 -3.90
N VAL A 762 -6.99 -13.56 -4.97
CA VAL A 762 -7.88 -13.08 -6.03
C VAL A 762 -9.09 -13.99 -6.10
N THR A 763 -10.26 -13.41 -6.22
CA THR A 763 -11.53 -14.11 -6.38
C THR A 763 -12.42 -13.38 -7.39
N LEU A 764 -13.56 -13.95 -7.70
CA LEU A 764 -14.54 -13.39 -8.62
C LEU A 764 -15.82 -13.02 -7.88
N ASP A 765 -16.57 -12.06 -8.44
CA ASP A 765 -17.98 -11.81 -8.15
C ASP A 765 -18.72 -11.61 -9.50
N GLY A 766 -19.32 -12.68 -10.00
CA GLY A 766 -19.83 -12.68 -11.37
C GLY A 766 -18.72 -12.36 -12.39
N ASN A 767 -18.81 -11.20 -13.04
CA ASN A 767 -17.82 -10.71 -13.99
C ASN A 767 -16.73 -9.83 -13.35
N ASP A 768 -16.77 -9.61 -12.05
CA ASP A 768 -15.81 -8.78 -11.38
C ASP A 768 -14.64 -9.61 -10.85
N VAL A 769 -13.41 -9.16 -11.13
CA VAL A 769 -12.18 -9.69 -10.52
C VAL A 769 -11.89 -8.86 -9.29
N ILE A 770 -11.79 -9.47 -8.12
CA ILE A 770 -11.49 -8.79 -6.85
C ILE A 770 -10.12 -9.24 -6.35
N ILE A 771 -9.26 -8.27 -6.05
CA ILE A 771 -7.87 -8.50 -5.68
C ILE A 771 -7.69 -8.06 -4.22
N TYR A 772 -7.28 -8.98 -3.36
CA TYR A 772 -7.00 -8.74 -1.95
C TYR A 772 -5.51 -8.93 -1.63
N ARG A 773 -5.03 -8.16 -0.66
CA ARG A 773 -3.80 -8.41 0.09
C ARG A 773 -4.19 -8.94 1.48
N TRP A 774 -3.49 -9.99 1.98
CA TRP A 774 -3.73 -10.60 3.28
C TRP A 774 -2.43 -11.00 3.99
#